data_6a616e88b167b6205e56a5f934de94df
#
_entry.id   6a616e88b167b6205e56a5f934de94df
#
_cell.length_a   1.000
_cell.length_b   1.000
_cell.length_c   1.000
_cell.angle_alpha   90.00
_cell.angle_beta   90.00
_cell.angle_gamma   90.00
#
_symmetry.space_group_name_H-M   'P 1'
#
loop_
_entity.id
_entity.type
_entity.pdbx_description
1 polymer ?
#
loop_
_entity_poly.entity_id
_entity_poly.type
_entity_poly.pdbx_seq_one_letter_code
_entity_poly.pdbx_strand_id
1 'polypeptide(L)'
;MPSSLSPFFNARGVAVLGASTNPKKLSYGILENLLTNGYQGDVYPVNPNAESILGKKAYASIADVPDPVELAVVVLPVTVIMETMREIGERGIKNVVIITGGFKELGPEGAEIEKSVKNQAENYGMRVVGPNCVGTIDVRTGLNSTFIKGVPPAGPIAFISQSGAICGGVIDLIINSKIGFSHFASLGNEMDVTETDMLEYFAEDENVKVIAMYVEGIQDGPRFMRIAREVSRKKPIVFLKAGKNDAGAKAVSSHTGSLAGSYAAYQSALKQSGVIEVSTINELFNLAWALGSQPLPKGKKVAITTNAGGAAALAADSLDFNGFELAKIKPEIQTRLREKLNPSAQVSNPVDMLGSVSPDDYLWSLGNLDMDEGVDILLPILVPQSLVDTAGVARSWVEVGKQTKKTLLTCLMGERSTEESERILNLNNVPVYPFPDQAGPVLKGMWEYKQLLEKQLFVEVSYAAPDSSKINDASTAIGDRKVIGEYESRLLLDAYGIPNVPGGLAKTAEEAEFIAEQVGYPIVLKIVAEGLIHKSDAGGIMLNLQNIKELRIAYNQLIERIKTNEPSAEIIGVMVEKMANKGVEVIVGMRRDVTFGPLMMFGMGGTMVELVKDIQFRVAPLSNDDIRSMVAETMAGKLLNGYRGAPAADFESLYGVIAQLSHLAMAQPDIQEIEINPLIVYPKGEGVIAIDSRMILA
;
A
#
# COMPACT_ATOMS: atom_id res chain seq x y z
N MET A 1 -21.83 -12.56 16.87
CA MET A 1 -21.13 -12.60 18.17
C MET A 1 -20.17 -11.44 18.19
N PRO A 2 -19.90 -10.78 19.34
CA PRO A 2 -18.85 -9.76 19.38
C PRO A 2 -17.53 -10.38 18.91
N SER A 3 -16.74 -9.61 18.16
CA SER A 3 -15.40 -10.03 17.73
C SER A 3 -14.52 -10.36 18.94
N SER A 4 -13.63 -11.35 18.81
CA SER A 4 -12.66 -11.67 19.87
C SER A 4 -11.75 -10.51 20.25
N LEU A 5 -11.68 -9.45 19.41
CA LEU A 5 -10.91 -8.23 19.65
C LEU A 5 -11.68 -7.14 20.40
N SER A 6 -13.01 -7.28 20.55
CA SER A 6 -13.84 -6.26 21.22
C SER A 6 -13.34 -5.86 22.61
N PRO A 7 -12.84 -6.76 23.48
CA PRO A 7 -12.36 -6.36 24.80
C PRO A 7 -11.14 -5.44 24.82
N PHE A 8 -10.37 -5.37 23.73
CA PHE A 8 -9.28 -4.39 23.62
C PHE A 8 -9.78 -2.93 23.58
N PHE A 9 -11.05 -2.73 23.24
CA PHE A 9 -11.67 -1.41 23.07
C PHE A 9 -12.91 -1.20 23.97
N ASN A 10 -13.53 -2.29 24.43
CA ASN A 10 -14.77 -2.22 25.20
C ASN A 10 -14.86 -3.39 26.21
N ALA A 11 -13.84 -3.53 27.06
CA ALA A 11 -13.87 -4.48 28.17
C ALA A 11 -14.78 -3.99 29.28
N ARG A 12 -15.45 -4.91 30.00
CA ARG A 12 -16.21 -4.60 31.23
C ARG A 12 -15.32 -4.43 32.44
N GLY A 13 -14.15 -5.04 32.44
CA GLY A 13 -13.15 -4.91 33.49
C GLY A 13 -11.74 -5.11 32.97
N VAL A 14 -10.81 -4.28 33.45
CA VAL A 14 -9.40 -4.24 33.05
C VAL A 14 -8.52 -4.47 34.26
N ALA A 15 -7.66 -5.48 34.20
CA ALA A 15 -6.61 -5.70 35.18
C ALA A 15 -5.27 -5.14 34.68
N VAL A 16 -4.57 -4.35 35.51
CA VAL A 16 -3.24 -3.79 35.18
C VAL A 16 -2.20 -4.50 36.05
N LEU A 17 -1.45 -5.41 35.43
CA LEU A 17 -0.39 -6.20 36.10
C LEU A 17 0.92 -5.42 36.10
N GLY A 18 1.56 -5.32 37.26
CA GLY A 18 2.72 -4.46 37.50
C GLY A 18 2.31 -2.99 37.79
N ALA A 19 1.07 -2.79 38.25
CA ALA A 19 0.56 -1.50 38.68
C ALA A 19 1.49 -0.86 39.72
N SER A 20 1.66 0.48 39.67
CA SER A 20 2.63 1.19 40.53
C SER A 20 2.00 2.40 41.20
N THR A 21 2.43 2.70 42.43
CA THR A 21 2.13 3.96 43.14
C THR A 21 3.02 5.11 42.68
N ASN A 22 4.09 4.84 41.93
CA ASN A 22 5.05 5.85 41.47
C ASN A 22 4.55 6.54 40.16
N PRO A 23 4.26 7.85 40.16
CA PRO A 23 3.80 8.59 39.00
C PRO A 23 4.77 8.62 37.80
N LYS A 24 6.02 8.21 37.98
CA LYS A 24 7.03 8.14 36.90
C LYS A 24 7.03 6.78 36.19
N LYS A 25 6.20 5.83 36.59
CA LYS A 25 6.08 4.52 35.96
C LYS A 25 4.95 4.50 34.93
N LEU A 26 5.15 3.76 33.82
CA LEU A 26 4.16 3.64 32.74
C LEU A 26 2.82 3.10 33.26
N SER A 27 2.86 2.09 34.13
CA SER A 27 1.66 1.48 34.69
C SER A 27 0.82 2.44 35.56
N TYR A 28 1.44 3.47 36.16
CA TYR A 28 0.70 4.54 36.85
C TYR A 28 -0.11 5.37 35.84
N GLY A 29 0.52 5.77 34.73
CA GLY A 29 -0.16 6.54 33.67
C GLY A 29 -1.31 5.77 33.02
N ILE A 30 -1.16 4.44 32.85
CA ILE A 30 -2.24 3.58 32.35
C ILE A 30 -3.44 3.57 33.32
N LEU A 31 -3.18 3.40 34.61
CA LEU A 31 -4.23 3.45 35.64
C LEU A 31 -4.90 4.83 35.69
N GLU A 32 -4.11 5.90 35.64
CA GLU A 32 -4.63 7.27 35.61
C GLU A 32 -5.55 7.46 34.40
N ASN A 33 -5.15 7.04 33.21
CA ASN A 33 -5.94 7.11 31.99
C ASN A 33 -7.28 6.33 32.11
N LEU A 34 -7.24 5.10 32.59
CA LEU A 34 -8.46 4.28 32.79
C LEU A 34 -9.42 4.91 33.80
N LEU A 35 -8.92 5.65 34.79
CA LEU A 35 -9.73 6.24 35.85
C LEU A 35 -10.24 7.64 35.53
N THR A 36 -9.57 8.38 34.62
CA THR A 36 -9.86 9.80 34.38
C THR A 36 -10.50 10.11 33.02
N ASN A 37 -10.37 9.20 32.04
CA ASN A 37 -10.80 9.44 30.67
C ASN A 37 -12.23 8.96 30.34
N GLY A 38 -13.05 8.70 31.39
CA GLY A 38 -14.47 8.40 31.21
C GLY A 38 -14.79 6.92 31.04
N TYR A 39 -13.83 6.01 31.15
CA TYR A 39 -14.09 4.57 31.14
C TYR A 39 -15.01 4.17 32.30
N GLN A 40 -16.09 3.42 31.98
CA GLN A 40 -17.13 3.05 32.94
C GLN A 40 -16.97 1.63 33.49
N GLY A 41 -16.05 0.85 32.98
CA GLY A 41 -15.78 -0.50 33.44
C GLY A 41 -14.94 -0.53 34.73
N ASP A 42 -14.77 -1.73 35.28
CA ASP A 42 -14.00 -1.92 36.49
C ASP A 42 -12.49 -1.91 36.21
N VAL A 43 -11.73 -1.28 37.12
CA VAL A 43 -10.25 -1.19 37.01
C VAL A 43 -9.61 -1.85 38.24
N TYR A 44 -8.75 -2.85 37.98
CA TYR A 44 -8.12 -3.69 38.96
C TYR A 44 -6.60 -3.55 38.93
N PRO A 45 -5.98 -2.73 39.79
CA PRO A 45 -4.53 -2.72 39.95
C PRO A 45 -4.05 -4.05 40.53
N VAL A 46 -3.04 -4.70 39.92
CA VAL A 46 -2.41 -5.91 40.43
C VAL A 46 -0.97 -5.60 40.83
N ASN A 47 -0.70 -5.61 42.17
CA ASN A 47 0.62 -5.39 42.75
C ASN A 47 0.67 -6.02 44.15
N PRO A 48 1.57 -7.01 44.37
CA PRO A 48 1.67 -7.70 45.68
C PRO A 48 2.16 -6.81 46.82
N ASN A 49 2.73 -5.64 46.53
CA ASN A 49 3.35 -4.76 47.52
C ASN A 49 2.51 -3.50 47.82
N ALA A 50 1.26 -3.42 47.35
CA ALA A 50 0.39 -2.27 47.58
C ALA A 50 -1.01 -2.69 47.99
N GLU A 51 -1.61 -2.01 48.96
CA GLU A 51 -3.01 -2.22 49.36
C GLU A 51 -3.97 -1.43 48.44
N SER A 52 -3.54 -0.28 47.99
CA SER A 52 -4.35 0.56 47.07
C SER A 52 -3.46 1.43 46.14
N ILE A 53 -3.95 1.71 44.96
CA ILE A 53 -3.29 2.58 43.98
C ILE A 53 -4.35 3.50 43.36
N LEU A 54 -4.12 4.84 43.37
CA LEU A 54 -5.08 5.84 42.85
C LEU A 54 -6.49 5.67 43.44
N GLY A 55 -6.59 5.28 44.73
CA GLY A 55 -7.88 5.11 45.40
C GLY A 55 -8.62 3.78 45.07
N LYS A 56 -8.05 2.93 44.22
CA LYS A 56 -8.58 1.60 43.92
C LYS A 56 -7.85 0.55 44.76
N LYS A 57 -8.56 -0.45 45.25
CA LYS A 57 -7.98 -1.62 45.93
C LYS A 57 -6.99 -2.32 44.98
N ALA A 58 -5.80 -2.61 45.47
CA ALA A 58 -4.85 -3.43 44.72
C ALA A 58 -4.96 -4.90 45.12
N TYR A 59 -4.70 -5.79 44.17
CA TYR A 59 -4.74 -7.25 44.36
C TYR A 59 -3.32 -7.80 44.28
N ALA A 60 -3.02 -8.79 45.11
CA ALA A 60 -1.68 -9.38 45.13
C ALA A 60 -1.38 -10.21 43.89
N SER A 61 -2.38 -10.90 43.36
CA SER A 61 -2.32 -11.73 42.15
C SER A 61 -3.54 -11.50 41.26
N ILE A 62 -3.40 -11.82 39.96
CA ILE A 62 -4.52 -11.80 39.00
C ILE A 62 -5.62 -12.82 39.40
N ALA A 63 -5.26 -13.89 40.12
CA ALA A 63 -6.20 -14.88 40.62
C ALA A 63 -7.19 -14.29 41.65
N ASP A 64 -6.78 -13.25 42.39
CA ASP A 64 -7.60 -12.60 43.43
C ASP A 64 -8.55 -11.53 42.84
N VAL A 65 -8.41 -11.18 41.56
CA VAL A 65 -9.22 -10.14 40.90
C VAL A 65 -10.65 -10.66 40.68
N PRO A 66 -11.69 -9.92 41.10
CA PRO A 66 -13.08 -10.34 40.88
C PRO A 66 -13.53 -10.19 39.42
N ASP A 67 -14.63 -10.85 39.05
CA ASP A 67 -15.30 -10.63 37.77
C ASP A 67 -16.17 -9.35 37.81
N PRO A 68 -16.39 -8.69 36.69
CA PRO A 68 -15.85 -9.06 35.37
C PRO A 68 -14.41 -8.59 35.20
N VAL A 69 -13.55 -9.42 34.59
CA VAL A 69 -12.22 -9.06 34.11
C VAL A 69 -12.02 -9.67 32.70
N GLU A 70 -11.98 -8.83 31.66
CA GLU A 70 -11.96 -9.27 30.27
C GLU A 70 -10.67 -8.90 29.54
N LEU A 71 -9.92 -7.92 30.08
CA LEU A 71 -8.65 -7.45 29.53
C LEU A 71 -7.58 -7.40 30.62
N ALA A 72 -6.41 -7.97 30.31
CA ALA A 72 -5.20 -7.83 31.10
C ALA A 72 -4.19 -6.92 30.41
N VAL A 73 -3.70 -5.88 31.08
CA VAL A 73 -2.62 -5.01 30.61
C VAL A 73 -1.36 -5.29 31.40
N VAL A 74 -0.34 -5.83 30.73
CA VAL A 74 0.89 -6.33 31.35
C VAL A 74 2.02 -5.31 31.20
N VAL A 75 2.54 -4.83 32.36
CA VAL A 75 3.65 -3.89 32.47
C VAL A 75 4.69 -4.45 33.41
N LEU A 76 5.14 -5.67 33.15
CA LEU A 76 6.07 -6.43 33.95
C LEU A 76 7.35 -6.75 33.16
N PRO A 77 8.52 -6.91 33.81
CA PRO A 77 9.74 -7.32 33.13
C PRO A 77 9.60 -8.64 32.37
N VAL A 78 10.31 -8.76 31.24
CA VAL A 78 10.28 -9.97 30.40
C VAL A 78 10.63 -11.27 31.15
N THR A 79 11.43 -11.16 32.21
CA THR A 79 11.86 -12.32 33.05
C THR A 79 10.73 -13.04 33.76
N VAL A 80 9.59 -12.36 33.99
CA VAL A 80 8.42 -12.95 34.67
C VAL A 80 7.24 -13.15 33.74
N ILE A 81 7.40 -12.83 32.43
CA ILE A 81 6.28 -12.79 31.48
C ILE A 81 5.63 -14.16 31.28
N MET A 82 6.42 -15.24 31.23
CA MET A 82 5.91 -16.60 31.02
C MET A 82 4.98 -17.03 32.15
N GLU A 83 5.39 -16.80 33.39
CA GLU A 83 4.57 -17.10 34.56
C GLU A 83 3.31 -16.23 34.58
N THR A 84 3.45 -14.94 34.30
CA THR A 84 2.32 -14.01 34.23
C THR A 84 1.28 -14.45 33.19
N MET A 85 1.72 -14.88 32.01
CA MET A 85 0.82 -15.37 30.96
C MET A 85 0.11 -16.66 31.36
N ARG A 86 0.79 -17.54 32.10
CA ARG A 86 0.18 -18.75 32.67
C ARG A 86 -0.95 -18.39 33.65
N GLU A 87 -0.67 -17.49 34.59
CA GLU A 87 -1.67 -17.05 35.60
C GLU A 87 -2.89 -16.37 34.94
N ILE A 88 -2.67 -15.52 33.94
CA ILE A 88 -3.75 -14.88 33.14
C ILE A 88 -4.61 -15.94 32.46
N GLY A 89 -3.96 -16.93 31.81
CA GLY A 89 -4.63 -18.05 31.15
C GLY A 89 -5.45 -18.93 32.09
N GLU A 90 -4.89 -19.30 33.26
CA GLU A 90 -5.57 -20.07 34.30
C GLU A 90 -6.77 -19.29 34.89
N ARG A 91 -6.66 -17.95 34.98
CA ARG A 91 -7.78 -17.08 35.40
C ARG A 91 -8.88 -17.00 34.33
N GLY A 92 -8.61 -17.46 33.08
CA GLY A 92 -9.57 -17.50 32.00
C GLY A 92 -9.70 -16.21 31.18
N ILE A 93 -8.81 -15.23 31.38
CA ILE A 93 -8.80 -13.97 30.62
C ILE A 93 -8.27 -14.25 29.20
N LYS A 94 -8.99 -13.77 28.20
CA LYS A 94 -8.71 -14.08 26.78
C LYS A 94 -8.06 -12.93 25.98
N ASN A 95 -8.01 -11.72 26.53
CA ASN A 95 -7.43 -10.57 25.85
C ASN A 95 -6.32 -9.95 26.69
N VAL A 96 -5.14 -9.81 26.09
CA VAL A 96 -3.94 -9.35 26.79
C VAL A 96 -3.25 -8.27 25.97
N VAL A 97 -2.89 -7.14 26.60
CA VAL A 97 -2.00 -6.12 26.04
C VAL A 97 -0.66 -6.22 26.75
N ILE A 98 0.42 -6.45 26.03
CA ILE A 98 1.78 -6.50 26.57
C ILE A 98 2.52 -5.21 26.19
N ILE A 99 2.66 -4.31 27.16
CA ILE A 99 3.34 -3.00 26.96
C ILE A 99 4.87 -3.17 26.92
N THR A 100 5.37 -4.10 27.72
CA THR A 100 6.81 -4.31 27.93
C THR A 100 7.51 -4.70 26.62
N GLY A 101 8.70 -4.12 26.38
CA GLY A 101 9.66 -4.56 25.37
C GLY A 101 10.66 -5.59 25.96
N GLY A 102 11.59 -6.05 25.13
CA GLY A 102 12.59 -7.05 25.48
C GLY A 102 12.40 -8.37 24.73
N PHE A 103 11.76 -8.31 23.56
CA PHE A 103 11.42 -9.46 22.72
C PHE A 103 12.21 -9.43 21.40
N LYS A 104 11.61 -9.80 20.27
CA LYS A 104 12.31 -9.92 18.98
C LYS A 104 13.06 -8.65 18.52
N GLU A 105 12.66 -7.47 18.98
CA GLU A 105 13.36 -6.21 18.71
C GLU A 105 14.78 -6.15 19.33
N LEU A 106 15.08 -7.01 20.32
CA LEU A 106 16.42 -7.15 20.88
C LEU A 106 17.27 -8.25 20.26
N GLY A 107 16.72 -8.96 19.25
CA GLY A 107 17.44 -9.99 18.51
C GLY A 107 17.00 -11.42 18.81
N PRO A 108 17.81 -12.44 18.46
CA PRO A 108 17.40 -13.84 18.44
C PRO A 108 16.92 -14.39 19.80
N GLU A 109 17.56 -14.03 20.90
CA GLU A 109 17.16 -14.48 22.24
C GLU A 109 15.76 -13.95 22.60
N GLY A 110 15.50 -12.66 22.29
CA GLY A 110 14.19 -12.05 22.48
C GLY A 110 13.11 -12.67 21.60
N ALA A 111 13.47 -13.05 20.37
CA ALA A 111 12.56 -13.74 19.46
C ALA A 111 12.12 -15.12 19.96
N GLU A 112 13.00 -15.89 20.59
CA GLU A 112 12.66 -17.18 21.21
C GLU A 112 11.73 -17.01 22.43
N ILE A 113 11.92 -15.95 23.21
CA ILE A 113 11.00 -15.61 24.31
C ILE A 113 9.62 -15.26 23.72
N GLU A 114 9.57 -14.40 22.72
CA GLU A 114 8.32 -14.00 22.07
C GLU A 114 7.56 -15.22 21.52
N LYS A 115 8.25 -16.13 20.84
CA LYS A 115 7.69 -17.39 20.36
C LYS A 115 7.11 -18.26 21.47
N SER A 116 7.82 -18.34 22.60
CA SER A 116 7.37 -19.11 23.78
C SER A 116 6.09 -18.51 24.39
N VAL A 117 6.03 -17.17 24.48
CA VAL A 117 4.84 -16.44 24.96
C VAL A 117 3.67 -16.63 24.01
N LYS A 118 3.91 -16.59 22.67
CA LYS A 118 2.90 -16.85 21.66
C LYS A 118 2.30 -18.24 21.81
N ASN A 119 3.13 -19.28 21.90
CA ASN A 119 2.67 -20.67 22.07
C ASN A 119 1.81 -20.81 23.33
N GLN A 120 2.21 -20.14 24.42
CA GLN A 120 1.44 -20.16 25.64
C GLN A 120 0.10 -19.44 25.52
N ALA A 121 0.07 -18.29 24.85
CA ALA A 121 -1.17 -17.58 24.56
C ALA A 121 -2.14 -18.45 23.74
N GLU A 122 -1.63 -19.11 22.67
CA GLU A 122 -2.39 -20.03 21.85
C GLU A 122 -2.99 -21.20 22.65
N ASN A 123 -2.20 -21.81 23.55
CA ASN A 123 -2.65 -22.92 24.40
C ASN A 123 -3.84 -22.54 25.32
N TYR A 124 -3.90 -21.28 25.75
CA TYR A 124 -5.00 -20.76 26.56
C TYR A 124 -6.10 -20.09 25.71
N GLY A 125 -5.95 -20.03 24.39
CA GLY A 125 -6.85 -19.33 23.46
C GLY A 125 -6.94 -17.83 23.75
N MET A 126 -5.81 -17.22 24.09
CA MET A 126 -5.69 -15.77 24.31
C MET A 126 -5.36 -15.05 23.01
N ARG A 127 -5.87 -13.83 22.86
CA ARG A 127 -5.47 -12.86 21.84
C ARG A 127 -4.55 -11.82 22.49
N VAL A 128 -3.48 -11.45 21.80
CA VAL A 128 -2.43 -10.59 22.37
C VAL A 128 -2.12 -9.41 21.45
N VAL A 129 -2.26 -8.18 21.96
CA VAL A 129 -1.74 -6.96 21.34
C VAL A 129 -0.35 -6.66 21.90
N GLY A 130 0.61 -6.42 21.03
CA GLY A 130 2.02 -6.25 21.37
C GLY A 130 2.85 -7.53 21.10
N PRO A 131 3.92 -7.78 21.86
CA PRO A 131 4.53 -6.96 22.91
C PRO A 131 5.18 -5.67 22.36
N ASN A 132 5.84 -4.90 23.26
CA ASN A 132 6.54 -3.67 22.87
C ASN A 132 5.60 -2.65 22.20
N CYS A 133 4.41 -2.46 22.76
CA CYS A 133 3.37 -1.56 22.25
C CYS A 133 3.01 -0.47 23.26
N VAL A 134 2.17 0.47 22.84
CA VAL A 134 1.66 1.53 23.73
C VAL A 134 0.30 1.15 24.32
N GLY A 135 -0.46 0.29 23.62
CA GLY A 135 -1.80 -0.14 24.00
C GLY A 135 -2.88 0.35 23.03
N THR A 136 -4.12 0.36 23.50
CA THR A 136 -5.31 0.67 22.70
C THR A 136 -6.14 1.78 23.35
N ILE A 137 -6.86 2.55 22.52
CA ILE A 137 -7.82 3.56 22.96
C ILE A 137 -9.12 3.39 22.17
N ASP A 138 -10.26 3.39 22.84
CA ASP A 138 -11.55 3.73 22.27
C ASP A 138 -12.04 5.04 22.93
N VAL A 139 -12.13 6.08 22.10
CA VAL A 139 -12.47 7.43 22.56
C VAL A 139 -13.91 7.51 23.09
N ARG A 140 -14.80 6.67 22.57
CA ARG A 140 -16.22 6.65 22.94
C ARG A 140 -16.47 5.94 24.28
N THR A 141 -15.82 4.80 24.50
CA THR A 141 -15.97 4.05 25.76
C THR A 141 -15.10 4.63 26.86
N GLY A 142 -14.12 5.47 26.51
CA GLY A 142 -13.12 6.00 27.43
C GLY A 142 -12.05 4.97 27.83
N LEU A 143 -12.09 3.74 27.28
CA LEU A 143 -11.06 2.76 27.53
C LEU A 143 -9.75 3.25 26.92
N ASN A 144 -8.77 3.52 27.78
CA ASN A 144 -7.43 3.93 27.38
C ASN A 144 -6.40 3.09 28.14
N SER A 145 -5.94 2.01 27.51
CA SER A 145 -4.91 1.11 28.06
C SER A 145 -3.48 1.62 27.83
N THR A 146 -3.34 2.87 27.32
CA THR A 146 -2.03 3.46 27.04
C THR A 146 -1.50 4.28 28.22
N PHE A 147 -0.19 4.54 28.19
CA PHE A 147 0.45 5.48 29.12
C PHE A 147 0.56 6.91 28.57
N ILE A 148 -0.03 7.19 27.38
CA ILE A 148 0.00 8.51 26.76
C ILE A 148 -1.09 9.36 27.39
N LYS A 149 -0.73 10.57 27.82
CA LYS A 149 -1.67 11.50 28.48
C LYS A 149 -2.65 12.11 27.49
N GLY A 150 -3.92 12.17 27.93
CA GLY A 150 -5.00 12.82 27.21
C GLY A 150 -5.75 11.85 26.28
N VAL A 151 -6.89 12.34 25.79
CA VAL A 151 -7.76 11.63 24.85
C VAL A 151 -8.06 12.55 23.69
N PRO A 152 -7.89 12.12 22.44
CA PRO A 152 -8.30 12.88 21.27
C PRO A 152 -9.80 13.19 21.27
N PRO A 153 -10.25 14.21 20.53
CA PRO A 153 -11.68 14.40 20.29
C PRO A 153 -12.31 13.18 19.61
N ALA A 154 -13.56 12.90 19.95
CA ALA A 154 -14.30 11.83 19.27
C ALA A 154 -14.56 12.16 17.78
N GLY A 155 -14.38 11.16 16.91
CA GLY A 155 -14.54 11.35 15.47
C GLY A 155 -14.44 10.04 14.67
N PRO A 156 -14.36 10.12 13.34
CA PRO A 156 -14.56 8.98 12.46
C PRO A 156 -13.29 8.14 12.15
N ILE A 157 -12.13 8.56 12.61
CA ILE A 157 -10.85 7.94 12.20
C ILE A 157 -10.43 6.86 13.19
N ALA A 158 -10.15 5.65 12.71
CA ALA A 158 -9.38 4.65 13.45
C ALA A 158 -7.91 4.71 13.00
N PHE A 159 -6.98 4.70 13.94
CA PHE A 159 -5.55 4.73 13.66
C PHE A 159 -4.86 3.46 14.15
N ILE A 160 -4.16 2.80 13.25
CA ILE A 160 -3.33 1.61 13.51
C ILE A 160 -1.87 2.00 13.32
N SER A 161 -1.02 1.69 14.30
CA SER A 161 0.41 1.97 14.24
C SER A 161 1.25 0.81 14.76
N GLN A 162 2.25 0.39 14.01
CA GLN A 162 3.28 -0.55 14.48
C GLN A 162 4.32 0.15 15.35
N SER A 163 4.46 1.47 15.25
CA SER A 163 5.40 2.26 16.05
C SER A 163 4.72 2.91 17.24
N GLY A 164 5.16 2.56 18.45
CA GLY A 164 4.70 3.18 19.70
C GLY A 164 5.08 4.67 19.79
N ALA A 165 6.28 5.03 19.34
CA ALA A 165 6.75 6.42 19.36
C ALA A 165 5.93 7.31 18.41
N ILE A 166 5.65 6.82 17.19
CA ILE A 166 4.77 7.53 16.24
C ILE A 166 3.36 7.67 16.82
N CYS A 167 2.82 6.61 17.43
CA CYS A 167 1.50 6.66 18.07
C CYS A 167 1.44 7.76 19.15
N GLY A 168 2.47 7.86 19.99
CA GLY A 168 2.57 8.88 21.04
C GLY A 168 2.63 10.29 20.47
N GLY A 169 3.51 10.53 19.49
CA GLY A 169 3.64 11.84 18.84
C GLY A 169 2.38 12.26 18.08
N VAL A 170 1.69 11.30 17.46
CA VAL A 170 0.43 11.53 16.76
C VAL A 170 -0.68 11.93 17.74
N ILE A 171 -0.83 11.23 18.85
CA ILE A 171 -1.86 11.57 19.86
C ILE A 171 -1.64 12.98 20.41
N ASP A 172 -0.38 13.36 20.72
CA ASP A 172 -0.05 14.71 21.19
C ASP A 172 -0.40 15.79 20.15
N LEU A 173 -0.07 15.55 18.88
CA LEU A 173 -0.44 16.44 17.77
C LEU A 173 -1.97 16.59 17.63
N ILE A 174 -2.69 15.49 17.70
CA ILE A 174 -4.14 15.42 17.44
C ILE A 174 -4.96 16.09 18.56
N ILE A 175 -4.56 15.93 19.82
CA ILE A 175 -5.21 16.61 20.94
C ILE A 175 -5.24 18.13 20.72
N ASN A 176 -4.19 18.66 20.14
CA ASN A 176 -4.08 20.09 19.83
C ASN A 176 -4.86 20.48 18.56
N SER A 177 -4.78 19.69 17.49
CA SER A 177 -5.43 19.98 16.20
C SER A 177 -6.94 19.78 16.18
N LYS A 178 -7.51 19.10 17.20
CA LYS A 178 -8.94 18.81 17.32
C LYS A 178 -9.52 17.92 16.20
N ILE A 179 -8.67 17.21 15.45
CA ILE A 179 -9.11 16.17 14.53
C ILE A 179 -9.74 15.02 15.33
N GLY A 180 -10.92 14.56 14.92
CA GLY A 180 -11.67 13.55 15.66
C GLY A 180 -11.24 12.11 15.34
N PHE A 181 -11.07 11.31 16.40
CA PHE A 181 -10.73 9.89 16.29
C PHE A 181 -11.76 9.01 16.99
N SER A 182 -11.91 7.79 16.52
CA SER A 182 -12.69 6.74 17.19
C SER A 182 -11.80 5.84 18.00
N HIS A 183 -10.73 5.33 17.38
CA HIS A 183 -9.85 4.32 17.97
C HIS A 183 -8.38 4.58 17.68
N PHE A 184 -7.53 4.08 18.59
CA PHE A 184 -6.09 3.93 18.38
C PHE A 184 -5.68 2.50 18.76
N ALA A 185 -4.86 1.88 17.92
CA ALA A 185 -4.23 0.59 18.17
C ALA A 185 -2.73 0.69 17.90
N SER A 186 -1.93 0.57 18.95
CA SER A 186 -0.48 0.42 18.84
C SER A 186 -0.15 -1.06 18.93
N LEU A 187 0.41 -1.62 17.86
CA LEU A 187 0.58 -3.07 17.72
C LEU A 187 1.95 -3.59 18.17
N GLY A 188 2.98 -2.71 18.19
CA GLY A 188 4.33 -3.10 18.57
C GLY A 188 4.88 -4.23 17.68
N ASN A 189 5.31 -5.31 18.29
CA ASN A 189 5.90 -6.45 17.59
C ASN A 189 4.89 -7.33 16.83
N GLU A 190 3.59 -7.19 17.06
CA GLU A 190 2.54 -7.99 16.38
C GLU A 190 2.77 -9.51 16.53
N MET A 191 2.93 -9.95 17.78
CA MET A 191 3.17 -11.35 18.07
C MET A 191 1.98 -12.25 17.66
N ASP A 192 0.74 -11.76 17.87
CA ASP A 192 -0.52 -12.43 17.54
C ASP A 192 -1.45 -11.51 16.74
N VAL A 193 -1.95 -10.43 17.37
CA VAL A 193 -2.85 -9.49 16.71
C VAL A 193 -2.04 -8.57 15.77
N THR A 194 -2.39 -8.60 14.49
CA THR A 194 -1.70 -7.86 13.43
C THR A 194 -2.52 -6.66 12.93
N GLU A 195 -1.91 -5.86 12.07
CA GLU A 195 -2.59 -4.78 11.35
C GLU A 195 -3.79 -5.29 10.55
N THR A 196 -3.71 -6.50 10.02
CA THR A 196 -4.78 -7.12 9.23
C THR A 196 -5.97 -7.52 10.11
N ASP A 197 -5.73 -8.03 11.34
CA ASP A 197 -6.79 -8.29 12.32
C ASP A 197 -7.54 -7.01 12.71
N MET A 198 -6.80 -5.92 12.90
CA MET A 198 -7.40 -4.62 13.21
C MET A 198 -8.20 -4.04 12.03
N LEU A 199 -7.76 -4.27 10.79
CA LEU A 199 -8.55 -3.92 9.61
C LEU A 199 -9.91 -4.64 9.60
N GLU A 200 -9.93 -5.96 9.84
CA GLU A 200 -11.17 -6.75 9.93
C GLU A 200 -12.07 -6.22 11.05
N TYR A 201 -11.50 -5.91 12.22
CA TYR A 201 -12.26 -5.40 13.36
C TYR A 201 -12.88 -4.04 13.06
N PHE A 202 -12.09 -3.07 12.58
CA PHE A 202 -12.57 -1.71 12.31
C PHE A 202 -13.49 -1.63 11.08
N ALA A 203 -13.43 -2.61 10.18
CA ALA A 203 -14.34 -2.67 9.04
C ALA A 203 -15.82 -2.79 9.48
N GLU A 204 -16.07 -3.48 10.59
CA GLU A 204 -17.42 -3.75 11.10
C GLU A 204 -17.89 -2.72 12.17
N ASP A 205 -17.00 -1.83 12.66
CA ASP A 205 -17.37 -0.82 13.64
C ASP A 205 -18.02 0.41 12.96
N GLU A 206 -19.29 0.67 13.24
CA GLU A 206 -20.07 1.76 12.65
C GLU A 206 -19.53 3.17 12.98
N ASN A 207 -18.75 3.31 14.05
CA ASN A 207 -18.13 4.59 14.44
C ASN A 207 -16.88 4.90 13.61
N VAL A 208 -16.31 3.90 12.95
CA VAL A 208 -15.16 4.05 12.07
C VAL A 208 -15.63 4.31 10.64
N LYS A 209 -15.24 5.44 10.06
CA LYS A 209 -15.50 5.76 8.65
C LYS A 209 -14.23 5.68 7.79
N VAL A 210 -13.06 5.85 8.41
CA VAL A 210 -11.77 5.82 7.74
C VAL A 210 -10.77 5.09 8.63
N ILE A 211 -9.91 4.28 8.02
CA ILE A 211 -8.80 3.61 8.71
C ILE A 211 -7.50 4.23 8.22
N ALA A 212 -6.75 4.86 9.12
CA ALA A 212 -5.42 5.38 8.88
C ALA A 212 -4.37 4.40 9.45
N MET A 213 -3.31 4.11 8.69
CA MET A 213 -2.32 3.11 9.07
C MET A 213 -0.89 3.64 8.91
N TYR A 214 -0.07 3.42 9.95
CA TYR A 214 1.38 3.55 9.87
C TYR A 214 2.01 2.15 10.01
N VAL A 215 2.64 1.66 8.95
CA VAL A 215 3.10 0.27 8.85
C VAL A 215 4.57 0.19 8.44
N GLU A 216 5.33 -0.58 9.18
CA GLU A 216 6.74 -0.88 8.96
C GLU A 216 6.93 -2.16 8.12
N GLY A 217 6.08 -3.18 8.35
CA GLY A 217 6.07 -4.44 7.63
C GLY A 217 4.72 -5.14 7.70
N ILE A 218 4.42 -5.99 6.73
CA ILE A 218 3.26 -6.88 6.71
C ILE A 218 3.77 -8.31 6.82
N GLN A 219 3.19 -9.11 7.72
CA GLN A 219 3.63 -10.49 7.95
C GLN A 219 3.02 -11.47 6.95
N ASP A 220 1.74 -11.32 6.63
CA ASP A 220 0.98 -12.15 5.70
C ASP A 220 0.39 -11.29 4.58
N GLY A 221 1.19 -11.09 3.54
CA GLY A 221 0.83 -10.26 2.39
C GLY A 221 -0.44 -10.72 1.66
N PRO A 222 -0.61 -12.01 1.33
CA PRO A 222 -1.82 -12.53 0.70
C PRO A 222 -3.08 -12.30 1.54
N ARG A 223 -3.03 -12.56 2.85
CA ARG A 223 -4.15 -12.28 3.76
C ARG A 223 -4.48 -10.79 3.82
N PHE A 224 -3.44 -9.95 3.97
CA PHE A 224 -3.61 -8.50 3.96
C PHE A 224 -4.31 -8.02 2.69
N MET A 225 -3.82 -8.43 1.51
CA MET A 225 -4.42 -8.02 0.24
C MET A 225 -5.89 -8.43 0.11
N ARG A 226 -6.24 -9.64 0.53
CA ARG A 226 -7.62 -10.13 0.50
C ARG A 226 -8.52 -9.29 1.40
N ILE A 227 -8.12 -9.11 2.67
CA ILE A 227 -8.90 -8.33 3.65
C ILE A 227 -8.97 -6.86 3.26
N ALA A 228 -7.85 -6.25 2.85
CA ALA A 228 -7.83 -4.85 2.44
C ALA A 228 -8.72 -4.58 1.22
N ARG A 229 -8.82 -5.51 0.25
CA ARG A 229 -9.79 -5.43 -0.87
C ARG A 229 -11.24 -5.41 -0.41
N GLU A 230 -11.57 -6.20 0.58
CA GLU A 230 -12.94 -6.24 1.14
C GLU A 230 -13.25 -4.98 1.93
N VAL A 231 -12.31 -4.55 2.79
CA VAL A 231 -12.46 -3.39 3.67
C VAL A 231 -12.48 -2.09 2.88
N SER A 232 -11.59 -1.92 1.89
CA SER A 232 -11.51 -0.70 1.08
C SER A 232 -12.80 -0.38 0.31
N ARG A 233 -13.64 -1.39 0.05
CA ARG A 233 -14.98 -1.20 -0.54
C ARG A 233 -16.01 -0.66 0.45
N LYS A 234 -15.80 -0.87 1.75
CA LYS A 234 -16.68 -0.39 2.83
C LYS A 234 -16.19 0.92 3.41
N LYS A 235 -14.89 1.03 3.62
CA LYS A 235 -14.23 2.16 4.29
C LYS A 235 -12.88 2.47 3.64
N PRO A 236 -12.54 3.72 3.39
CA PRO A 236 -11.22 4.08 2.86
C PRO A 236 -10.11 3.70 3.84
N ILE A 237 -9.04 3.16 3.30
CA ILE A 237 -7.81 2.84 4.01
C ILE A 237 -6.73 3.79 3.50
N VAL A 238 -6.18 4.61 4.39
CA VAL A 238 -5.04 5.51 4.10
C VAL A 238 -3.80 4.93 4.76
N PHE A 239 -2.74 4.73 4.00
CA PHE A 239 -1.61 3.92 4.41
C PHE A 239 -0.28 4.68 4.23
N LEU A 240 0.49 4.76 5.30
CA LEU A 240 1.85 5.28 5.29
C LEU A 240 2.84 4.14 5.52
N LYS A 241 3.58 3.76 4.47
CA LYS A 241 4.67 2.79 4.56
C LYS A 241 5.96 3.46 5.02
N ALA A 242 6.53 2.96 6.12
CA ALA A 242 7.89 3.30 6.53
C ALA A 242 8.91 2.37 5.84
N GLY A 243 10.12 2.88 5.57
CA GLY A 243 11.17 2.07 4.95
C GLY A 243 10.98 1.85 3.44
N LYS A 244 10.67 2.93 2.70
CA LYS A 244 10.44 2.90 1.24
C LYS A 244 11.71 2.76 0.40
N ASN A 245 12.84 3.15 0.92
CA ASN A 245 14.15 3.09 0.26
C ASN A 245 15.14 2.29 1.10
N ASP A 246 16.30 1.96 0.53
CA ASP A 246 17.31 1.11 1.18
C ASP A 246 17.74 1.62 2.56
N ALA A 247 17.88 2.93 2.72
CA ALA A 247 18.25 3.53 4.00
C ALA A 247 17.13 3.36 5.05
N GLY A 248 15.89 3.63 4.66
CA GLY A 248 14.72 3.44 5.50
C GLY A 248 14.44 1.96 5.80
N ALA A 249 14.56 1.09 4.79
CA ALA A 249 14.39 -0.35 4.96
C ALA A 249 15.40 -0.93 5.95
N LYS A 250 16.67 -0.50 5.87
CA LYS A 250 17.71 -0.87 6.84
C LYS A 250 17.38 -0.39 8.26
N ALA A 251 16.85 0.82 8.41
CA ALA A 251 16.43 1.34 9.71
C ALA A 251 15.28 0.52 10.29
N VAL A 252 14.25 0.21 9.50
CA VAL A 252 13.10 -0.62 9.90
C VAL A 252 13.55 -2.03 10.27
N SER A 253 14.34 -2.72 9.43
CA SER A 253 14.79 -4.09 9.70
C SER A 253 15.67 -4.18 10.95
N SER A 254 16.48 -3.15 11.23
CA SER A 254 17.28 -3.07 12.47
C SER A 254 16.41 -2.91 13.71
N HIS A 255 15.22 -2.32 13.59
CA HIS A 255 14.30 -2.06 14.70
C HIS A 255 13.31 -3.20 14.91
N THR A 256 12.80 -3.81 13.84
CA THR A 256 11.73 -4.82 13.90
C THR A 256 12.22 -6.26 13.75
N GLY A 257 13.47 -6.47 13.34
CA GLY A 257 14.04 -7.79 13.07
C GLY A 257 13.40 -8.53 11.89
N SER A 258 12.59 -7.86 11.06
CA SER A 258 11.90 -8.47 9.92
C SER A 258 12.60 -8.19 8.60
N LEU A 259 12.62 -9.21 7.71
CA LEU A 259 12.99 -9.03 6.30
C LEU A 259 11.87 -8.26 5.60
N ALA A 260 12.14 -7.04 5.16
CA ALA A 260 11.17 -6.26 4.40
C ALA A 260 11.11 -6.77 2.95
N GLY A 261 9.91 -7.01 2.42
CA GLY A 261 9.66 -7.19 0.99
C GLY A 261 10.04 -5.94 0.18
N SER A 262 10.14 -6.07 -1.13
CA SER A 262 10.49 -4.94 -1.99
C SER A 262 9.41 -3.84 -1.95
N TYR A 263 9.82 -2.57 -1.97
CA TYR A 263 8.84 -1.47 -1.97
C TYR A 263 7.90 -1.51 -3.20
N ALA A 264 8.40 -2.00 -4.34
CA ALA A 264 7.58 -2.21 -5.53
C ALA A 264 6.44 -3.23 -5.30
N ALA A 265 6.70 -4.28 -4.49
CA ALA A 265 5.67 -5.24 -4.10
C ALA A 265 4.61 -4.59 -3.20
N TYR A 266 5.03 -3.77 -2.22
CA TYR A 266 4.11 -2.99 -1.39
C TYR A 266 3.24 -2.07 -2.23
N GLN A 267 3.83 -1.26 -3.12
CA GLN A 267 3.06 -0.36 -4.00
C GLN A 267 2.03 -1.11 -4.83
N SER A 268 2.44 -2.25 -5.40
CA SER A 268 1.54 -3.11 -6.19
C SER A 268 0.41 -3.67 -5.34
N ALA A 269 0.72 -4.23 -4.17
CA ALA A 269 -0.24 -4.82 -3.25
C ALA A 269 -1.27 -3.79 -2.75
N LEU A 270 -0.82 -2.59 -2.32
CA LEU A 270 -1.68 -1.51 -1.88
C LEU A 270 -2.63 -1.05 -2.99
N LYS A 271 -2.08 -0.81 -4.19
CA LYS A 271 -2.87 -0.40 -5.37
C LYS A 271 -3.92 -1.43 -5.75
N GLN A 272 -3.56 -2.71 -5.81
CA GLN A 272 -4.48 -3.80 -6.15
C GLN A 272 -5.53 -4.05 -5.06
N SER A 273 -5.24 -3.68 -3.82
CA SER A 273 -6.15 -3.80 -2.68
C SER A 273 -7.03 -2.57 -2.46
N GLY A 274 -6.86 -1.52 -3.27
CA GLY A 274 -7.62 -0.27 -3.14
C GLY A 274 -7.24 0.55 -1.91
N VAL A 275 -6.02 0.38 -1.42
CA VAL A 275 -5.45 1.13 -0.33
C VAL A 275 -4.76 2.39 -0.86
N ILE A 276 -5.03 3.54 -0.27
CA ILE A 276 -4.46 4.82 -0.69
C ILE A 276 -3.13 5.04 0.03
N GLU A 277 -2.03 4.97 -0.69
CA GLU A 277 -0.72 5.24 -0.13
C GLU A 277 -0.43 6.74 -0.08
N VAL A 278 0.13 7.19 1.05
CA VAL A 278 0.62 8.56 1.28
C VAL A 278 2.09 8.56 1.66
N SER A 279 2.72 9.74 1.63
CA SER A 279 4.17 9.87 1.83
C SER A 279 4.56 10.45 3.17
N THR A 280 3.68 11.18 3.83
CA THR A 280 3.95 11.87 5.10
C THR A 280 2.84 11.67 6.12
N ILE A 281 3.15 11.87 7.39
CA ILE A 281 2.16 11.85 8.49
C ILE A 281 1.08 12.92 8.28
N ASN A 282 1.45 14.09 7.78
CA ASN A 282 0.49 15.16 7.52
C ASN A 282 -0.50 14.75 6.40
N GLU A 283 -0.01 14.16 5.31
CA GLU A 283 -0.89 13.63 4.26
C GLU A 283 -1.81 12.54 4.79
N LEU A 284 -1.31 11.64 5.67
CA LEU A 284 -2.10 10.58 6.28
C LEU A 284 -3.34 11.14 6.98
N PHE A 285 -3.15 12.13 7.85
CA PHE A 285 -4.26 12.66 8.64
C PHE A 285 -5.09 13.69 7.88
N ASN A 286 -4.51 14.50 7.01
CA ASN A 286 -5.23 15.43 6.15
C ASN A 286 -6.23 14.68 5.24
N LEU A 287 -5.77 13.60 4.62
CA LEU A 287 -6.63 12.78 3.76
C LEU A 287 -7.67 11.99 4.57
N ALA A 288 -7.24 11.36 5.68
CA ALA A 288 -8.17 10.62 6.54
C ALA A 288 -9.28 11.54 7.08
N TRP A 289 -8.94 12.77 7.45
CA TRP A 289 -9.92 13.76 7.92
C TRP A 289 -10.93 14.14 6.84
N ALA A 290 -10.45 14.42 5.61
CA ALA A 290 -11.32 14.73 4.49
C ALA A 290 -12.26 13.56 4.14
N LEU A 291 -11.72 12.34 4.02
CA LEU A 291 -12.49 11.12 3.72
C LEU A 291 -13.52 10.78 4.81
N GLY A 292 -13.21 11.09 6.07
CA GLY A 292 -14.09 10.83 7.20
C GLY A 292 -15.22 11.86 7.38
N SER A 293 -15.08 13.07 6.81
CA SER A 293 -15.94 14.21 7.10
C SER A 293 -16.63 14.84 5.88
N GLN A 294 -16.15 14.58 4.67
CA GLN A 294 -16.67 15.20 3.45
C GLN A 294 -17.22 14.18 2.46
N PRO A 295 -18.21 14.55 1.64
CA PRO A 295 -18.63 13.74 0.52
C PRO A 295 -17.51 13.62 -0.51
N LEU A 296 -17.43 12.48 -1.21
CA LEU A 296 -16.49 12.28 -2.30
C LEU A 296 -16.80 13.24 -3.48
N PRO A 297 -15.76 13.78 -4.15
CA PRO A 297 -15.95 14.72 -5.25
C PRO A 297 -16.69 14.07 -6.43
N LYS A 298 -17.70 14.75 -6.97
CA LYS A 298 -18.46 14.24 -8.12
C LYS A 298 -17.68 14.34 -9.42
N GLY A 299 -16.81 15.32 -9.53
CA GLY A 299 -15.92 15.59 -10.65
C GLY A 299 -14.66 16.29 -10.17
N LYS A 300 -13.89 16.83 -11.10
CA LYS A 300 -12.56 17.43 -10.84
C LYS A 300 -12.54 18.96 -10.93
N LYS A 301 -13.70 19.62 -11.05
CA LYS A 301 -13.81 21.08 -11.25
C LYS A 301 -13.92 21.81 -9.90
N VAL A 302 -12.85 22.54 -9.55
CA VAL A 302 -12.70 23.22 -8.27
C VAL A 302 -13.02 24.71 -8.44
N ALA A 303 -13.86 25.26 -7.56
CA ALA A 303 -14.03 26.70 -7.40
C ALA A 303 -13.29 27.18 -6.16
N ILE A 304 -12.40 28.16 -6.34
CA ILE A 304 -11.64 28.80 -5.28
C ILE A 304 -12.26 30.14 -4.95
N THR A 305 -12.48 30.43 -3.64
CA THR A 305 -12.77 31.77 -3.12
C THR A 305 -11.65 32.19 -2.18
N THR A 306 -11.19 33.40 -2.30
CA THR A 306 -10.06 33.89 -1.47
C THR A 306 -10.12 35.39 -1.23
N ASN A 307 -9.36 35.86 -0.25
CA ASN A 307 -9.05 37.26 -0.05
C ASN A 307 -7.61 37.63 -0.43
N ALA A 308 -6.88 36.66 -1.08
CA ALA A 308 -5.46 36.84 -1.40
C ALA A 308 -5.07 36.06 -2.66
N GLY A 309 -4.73 36.78 -3.74
CA GLY A 309 -4.39 36.18 -5.02
C GLY A 309 -3.20 35.23 -5.00
N GLY A 310 -2.17 35.50 -4.18
CA GLY A 310 -1.00 34.60 -4.05
C GLY A 310 -1.36 33.21 -3.49
N ALA A 311 -2.26 33.15 -2.52
CA ALA A 311 -2.74 31.90 -1.96
C ALA A 311 -3.58 31.10 -2.98
N ALA A 312 -4.37 31.80 -3.80
CA ALA A 312 -5.13 31.17 -4.88
C ALA A 312 -4.21 30.58 -5.98
N ALA A 313 -3.09 31.25 -6.30
CA ALA A 313 -2.13 30.74 -7.27
C ALA A 313 -1.48 29.44 -6.79
N LEU A 314 -1.04 29.38 -5.52
CA LEU A 314 -0.49 28.15 -4.95
C LEU A 314 -1.50 27.00 -4.95
N ALA A 315 -2.77 27.30 -4.64
CA ALA A 315 -3.84 26.29 -4.73
C ALA A 315 -4.01 25.77 -6.17
N ALA A 316 -4.06 26.70 -7.15
CA ALA A 316 -4.25 26.35 -8.55
C ALA A 316 -3.11 25.46 -9.09
N ASP A 317 -1.86 25.79 -8.77
CA ASP A 317 -0.69 24.98 -9.14
C ASP A 317 -0.78 23.56 -8.53
N SER A 318 -1.12 23.46 -7.25
CA SER A 318 -1.28 22.16 -6.57
C SER A 318 -2.43 21.35 -7.16
N LEU A 319 -3.54 21.98 -7.50
CA LEU A 319 -4.69 21.32 -8.13
C LEU A 319 -4.34 20.77 -9.50
N ASP A 320 -3.73 21.58 -10.38
CA ASP A 320 -3.32 21.16 -11.73
C ASP A 320 -2.31 19.99 -11.67
N PHE A 321 -1.30 20.10 -10.81
CA PHE A 321 -0.32 19.03 -10.61
C PHE A 321 -0.97 17.70 -10.18
N ASN A 322 -2.07 17.75 -9.43
CA ASN A 322 -2.82 16.57 -8.96
C ASN A 322 -3.99 16.19 -9.91
N GLY A 323 -4.09 16.80 -11.08
CA GLY A 323 -5.04 16.46 -12.13
C GLY A 323 -6.46 16.98 -11.90
N PHE A 324 -6.60 18.09 -11.18
CA PHE A 324 -7.84 18.86 -11.01
C PHE A 324 -7.78 20.12 -11.85
N GLU A 325 -8.94 20.67 -12.20
CA GLU A 325 -9.05 21.86 -13.01
C GLU A 325 -9.87 22.96 -12.30
N LEU A 326 -9.58 24.21 -12.61
CA LEU A 326 -10.41 25.31 -12.13
C LEU A 326 -11.73 25.33 -12.90
N ALA A 327 -12.85 25.32 -12.18
CA ALA A 327 -14.19 25.38 -12.75
C ALA A 327 -14.38 26.68 -13.55
N LYS A 328 -15.00 26.60 -14.71
CA LYS A 328 -15.48 27.78 -15.45
C LYS A 328 -16.82 28.22 -14.86
N ILE A 329 -16.81 29.30 -14.09
CA ILE A 329 -18.02 29.83 -13.45
C ILE A 329 -18.96 30.38 -14.51
N LYS A 330 -20.24 29.99 -14.46
CA LYS A 330 -21.29 30.45 -15.36
C LYS A 330 -21.47 31.97 -15.30
N PRO A 331 -21.74 32.67 -16.44
CA PRO A 331 -21.93 34.13 -16.45
C PRO A 331 -23.01 34.64 -15.50
N GLU A 332 -24.08 33.88 -15.31
CA GLU A 332 -25.17 34.22 -14.39
C GLU A 332 -24.69 34.25 -12.93
N ILE A 333 -23.82 33.31 -12.57
CA ILE A 333 -23.23 33.25 -11.23
C ILE A 333 -22.23 34.42 -11.06
N GLN A 334 -21.40 34.70 -12.05
CA GLN A 334 -20.51 35.88 -12.02
C GLN A 334 -21.28 37.18 -11.84
N THR A 335 -22.44 37.33 -12.51
CA THR A 335 -23.32 38.50 -12.35
C THR A 335 -23.83 38.60 -10.91
N ARG A 336 -24.32 37.49 -10.34
CA ARG A 336 -24.77 37.45 -8.95
C ARG A 336 -23.65 37.77 -7.96
N LEU A 337 -22.45 37.27 -8.20
CA LEU A 337 -21.29 37.61 -7.34
C LEU A 337 -21.03 39.12 -7.31
N ARG A 338 -21.14 39.80 -8.48
CA ARG A 338 -20.95 41.27 -8.56
C ARG A 338 -22.03 42.09 -7.86
N GLU A 339 -23.22 41.52 -7.57
CA GLU A 339 -24.30 42.26 -6.88
C GLU A 339 -23.89 42.65 -5.46
N LYS A 340 -23.03 41.89 -4.80
CA LYS A 340 -22.66 42.08 -3.41
C LYS A 340 -21.15 42.29 -3.17
N LEU A 341 -20.30 41.60 -3.92
CA LEU A 341 -18.86 41.69 -3.74
C LEU A 341 -18.32 43.06 -4.16
N ASN A 342 -17.15 43.44 -3.61
CA ASN A 342 -16.46 44.67 -3.98
C ASN A 342 -16.37 44.79 -5.50
N PRO A 343 -16.68 45.96 -6.10
CA PRO A 343 -16.62 46.17 -7.55
C PRO A 343 -15.26 45.81 -8.19
N SER A 344 -14.17 45.90 -7.44
CA SER A 344 -12.81 45.53 -7.86
C SER A 344 -12.50 44.05 -7.66
N ALA A 345 -13.41 43.26 -7.07
CA ALA A 345 -13.21 41.83 -6.86
C ALA A 345 -13.16 41.08 -8.21
N GLN A 346 -12.33 40.06 -8.30
CA GLN A 346 -12.32 39.11 -9.39
C GLN A 346 -13.45 38.11 -9.20
N VAL A 347 -14.40 38.00 -10.14
CA VAL A 347 -15.53 37.07 -10.04
C VAL A 347 -15.42 35.87 -10.99
N SER A 348 -14.34 35.80 -11.80
CA SER A 348 -13.91 34.57 -12.44
C SER A 348 -13.15 33.70 -11.44
N ASN A 349 -12.99 32.41 -11.74
CA ASN A 349 -12.26 31.49 -10.86
C ASN A 349 -10.71 31.66 -11.03
N PRO A 350 -9.93 31.89 -9.97
CA PRO A 350 -10.35 32.09 -8.57
C PRO A 350 -11.17 33.36 -8.33
N VAL A 351 -12.16 33.28 -7.44
CA VAL A 351 -12.91 34.45 -6.98
C VAL A 351 -12.08 35.16 -5.90
N ASP A 352 -11.39 36.22 -6.28
CA ASP A 352 -10.58 37.04 -5.35
C ASP A 352 -11.40 38.24 -4.85
N MET A 353 -11.79 38.17 -3.60
CA MET A 353 -12.66 39.14 -2.94
C MET A 353 -11.90 40.32 -2.30
N LEU A 354 -10.56 40.31 -2.42
CA LEU A 354 -9.63 41.28 -1.85
C LEU A 354 -9.53 41.27 -0.33
N GLY A 355 -8.58 42.06 0.22
CA GLY A 355 -8.19 41.97 1.63
C GLY A 355 -9.24 42.38 2.67
N SER A 356 -10.22 43.22 2.33
CA SER A 356 -11.27 43.70 3.26
C SER A 356 -12.53 42.83 3.28
N VAL A 357 -12.39 41.55 3.11
CA VAL A 357 -13.50 40.59 3.04
C VAL A 357 -14.22 40.42 4.38
N SER A 358 -15.54 40.26 4.32
CA SER A 358 -16.41 39.97 5.47
C SER A 358 -16.88 38.50 5.49
N PRO A 359 -17.40 38.00 6.64
CA PRO A 359 -18.07 36.71 6.71
C PRO A 359 -19.20 36.55 5.69
N ASP A 360 -19.96 37.60 5.48
CA ASP A 360 -21.07 37.64 4.54
C ASP A 360 -20.64 37.56 3.08
N ASP A 361 -19.44 38.03 2.72
CA ASP A 361 -18.89 37.91 1.37
C ASP A 361 -18.54 36.45 1.07
N TYR A 362 -17.96 35.73 2.04
CA TYR A 362 -17.71 34.29 1.91
C TYR A 362 -19.01 33.49 1.83
N LEU A 363 -19.99 33.77 2.68
CA LEU A 363 -21.27 33.08 2.63
C LEU A 363 -21.96 33.29 1.28
N TRP A 364 -21.97 34.53 0.77
CA TRP A 364 -22.55 34.89 -0.51
C TRP A 364 -21.82 34.23 -1.68
N SER A 365 -20.49 34.29 -1.72
CA SER A 365 -19.72 33.72 -2.81
C SER A 365 -19.82 32.20 -2.87
N LEU A 366 -19.64 31.53 -1.74
CA LEU A 366 -19.75 30.07 -1.66
C LEU A 366 -21.16 29.57 -1.96
N GLY A 367 -22.19 30.26 -1.45
CA GLY A 367 -23.59 29.91 -1.73
C GLY A 367 -23.94 30.01 -3.21
N ASN A 368 -23.40 31.02 -3.93
CA ASN A 368 -23.60 31.13 -5.37
C ASN A 368 -22.80 30.09 -6.16
N LEU A 369 -21.56 29.79 -5.76
CA LEU A 369 -20.74 28.74 -6.38
C LEU A 369 -21.31 27.33 -6.12
N ASP A 370 -21.97 27.11 -4.99
CA ASP A 370 -22.65 25.85 -4.71
C ASP A 370 -23.82 25.59 -5.66
N MET A 371 -24.50 26.64 -6.13
CA MET A 371 -25.57 26.55 -7.14
C MET A 371 -25.05 26.29 -8.55
N ASP A 372 -23.77 26.50 -8.84
CA ASP A 372 -23.21 26.27 -10.19
C ASP A 372 -22.98 24.77 -10.41
N GLU A 373 -23.73 24.15 -11.31
CA GLU A 373 -23.58 22.74 -11.69
C GLU A 373 -22.22 22.43 -12.36
N GLY A 374 -21.51 23.45 -12.86
CA GLY A 374 -20.17 23.34 -13.39
C GLY A 374 -19.07 23.27 -12.33
N VAL A 375 -19.43 23.34 -11.05
CA VAL A 375 -18.51 23.26 -9.90
C VAL A 375 -18.75 21.95 -9.16
N ASP A 376 -17.71 21.19 -8.92
CA ASP A 376 -17.78 19.92 -8.18
C ASP A 376 -17.27 20.05 -6.74
N ILE A 377 -16.33 20.98 -6.51
CA ILE A 377 -15.56 21.13 -5.28
C ILE A 377 -15.49 22.62 -4.91
N LEU A 378 -15.67 22.94 -3.64
CA LEU A 378 -15.50 24.28 -3.09
C LEU A 378 -14.22 24.34 -2.26
N LEU A 379 -13.35 25.32 -2.54
CA LEU A 379 -12.09 25.56 -1.83
C LEU A 379 -11.98 27.02 -1.39
N PRO A 380 -12.60 27.40 -0.26
CA PRO A 380 -12.37 28.69 0.34
C PRO A 380 -11.00 28.75 1.02
N ILE A 381 -10.32 29.90 0.81
CA ILE A 381 -8.99 30.20 1.35
C ILE A 381 -9.08 31.54 2.07
N LEU A 382 -8.61 31.59 3.32
CA LEU A 382 -8.52 32.82 4.10
C LEU A 382 -7.07 33.07 4.53
N VAL A 383 -6.56 34.23 4.18
CA VAL A 383 -5.34 34.80 4.74
C VAL A 383 -5.72 35.85 5.79
N PRO A 384 -5.38 35.69 7.06
CA PRO A 384 -5.82 36.62 8.12
C PRO A 384 -5.19 38.00 7.92
N GLN A 385 -6.02 39.03 8.05
CA GLN A 385 -5.64 40.44 8.02
C GLN A 385 -6.25 41.15 9.23
N SER A 386 -5.69 42.27 9.63
CA SER A 386 -6.01 42.94 10.91
C SER A 386 -7.50 43.27 11.09
N LEU A 387 -8.27 43.45 10.02
CA LEU A 387 -9.68 43.85 10.08
C LEU A 387 -10.63 42.70 9.69
N VAL A 388 -10.11 41.52 9.43
CA VAL A 388 -10.96 40.36 9.02
C VAL A 388 -11.41 39.60 10.25
N ASP A 389 -12.71 39.44 10.42
CA ASP A 389 -13.31 38.51 11.40
C ASP A 389 -13.15 37.05 10.95
N THR A 390 -11.99 36.47 11.28
CA THR A 390 -11.65 35.11 10.90
C THR A 390 -12.61 34.07 11.48
N ALA A 391 -13.07 34.28 12.73
CA ALA A 391 -14.03 33.38 13.37
C ALA A 391 -15.44 33.48 12.73
N GLY A 392 -15.85 34.67 12.32
CA GLY A 392 -17.07 34.86 11.55
C GLY A 392 -17.00 34.17 10.18
N VAL A 393 -15.87 34.28 9.47
CA VAL A 393 -15.63 33.56 8.21
C VAL A 393 -15.72 32.04 8.43
N ALA A 394 -15.10 31.51 9.48
CA ALA A 394 -15.18 30.08 9.79
C ALA A 394 -16.64 29.63 10.03
N ARG A 395 -17.44 30.44 10.73
CA ARG A 395 -18.89 30.17 10.89
C ARG A 395 -19.65 30.16 9.57
N SER A 396 -19.35 31.08 8.65
CA SER A 396 -19.94 31.07 7.29
C SER A 396 -19.60 29.79 6.53
N TRP A 397 -18.36 29.33 6.61
CA TRP A 397 -17.94 28.08 5.95
C TRP A 397 -18.64 26.85 6.54
N VAL A 398 -18.85 26.82 7.87
CA VAL A 398 -19.66 25.78 8.54
C VAL A 398 -21.10 25.81 8.06
N GLU A 399 -21.69 26.99 7.88
CA GLU A 399 -23.05 27.14 7.38
C GLU A 399 -23.20 26.56 5.97
N VAL A 400 -22.28 26.90 5.06
CA VAL A 400 -22.23 26.31 3.71
C VAL A 400 -22.01 24.79 3.78
N GLY A 401 -21.07 24.33 4.61
CA GLY A 401 -20.76 22.91 4.79
C GLY A 401 -21.96 22.06 5.24
N LYS A 402 -22.88 22.62 6.02
CA LYS A 402 -24.14 21.96 6.44
C LYS A 402 -25.16 21.81 5.32
N GLN A 403 -25.08 22.63 4.28
CA GLN A 403 -26.08 22.71 3.21
C GLN A 403 -25.58 22.07 1.91
N THR A 404 -24.29 22.20 1.60
CA THR A 404 -23.70 21.71 0.35
C THR A 404 -23.65 20.18 0.27
N LYS A 405 -23.81 19.66 -0.95
CA LYS A 405 -23.54 18.26 -1.30
C LYS A 405 -22.22 18.12 -2.07
N LYS A 406 -21.49 19.22 -2.25
CA LYS A 406 -20.17 19.24 -2.87
C LYS A 406 -19.10 19.00 -1.83
N THR A 407 -17.95 18.55 -2.26
CA THR A 407 -16.77 18.45 -1.39
C THR A 407 -16.33 19.86 -1.00
N LEU A 408 -16.23 20.12 0.30
CA LEU A 408 -15.76 21.40 0.85
C LEU A 408 -14.46 21.17 1.61
N LEU A 409 -13.35 21.64 1.06
CA LEU A 409 -12.05 21.69 1.75
C LEU A 409 -11.72 23.15 2.01
N THR A 410 -11.23 23.46 3.20
CA THR A 410 -10.95 24.85 3.58
C THR A 410 -9.45 25.06 3.82
N CYS A 411 -8.93 26.24 3.48
CA CYS A 411 -7.58 26.62 3.79
C CYS A 411 -7.56 27.91 4.64
N LEU A 412 -6.94 27.81 5.79
CA LEU A 412 -6.89 28.89 6.76
C LEU A 412 -5.42 29.14 7.12
N MET A 413 -4.80 30.14 6.50
CA MET A 413 -3.41 30.46 6.74
C MET A 413 -3.22 31.19 8.07
N GLY A 414 -2.14 30.89 8.77
CA GLY A 414 -1.82 31.44 10.08
C GLY A 414 -2.21 30.53 11.23
N GLU A 415 -1.59 30.69 12.37
CA GLU A 415 -1.76 29.84 13.56
C GLU A 415 -2.42 30.64 14.70
N ARG A 416 -1.76 31.66 15.22
CA ARG A 416 -2.23 32.44 16.38
C ARG A 416 -3.55 33.19 16.15
N SER A 417 -3.72 33.81 14.97
CA SER A 417 -4.87 34.63 14.64
C SER A 417 -6.08 33.83 14.16
N THR A 418 -5.92 32.53 14.01
CA THR A 418 -6.92 31.63 13.41
C THR A 418 -7.28 30.44 14.29
N GLU A 419 -6.71 30.35 15.50
CA GLU A 419 -6.93 29.24 16.45
C GLU A 419 -8.43 29.01 16.74
N GLU A 420 -9.20 30.05 17.01
CA GLU A 420 -10.64 29.95 17.23
C GLU A 420 -11.40 29.53 15.97
N SER A 421 -10.95 30.01 14.81
CA SER A 421 -11.55 29.66 13.52
C SER A 421 -11.31 28.17 13.20
N GLU A 422 -10.11 27.69 13.41
CA GLU A 422 -9.77 26.26 13.26
C GLU A 422 -10.60 25.39 14.21
N ARG A 423 -10.74 25.80 15.48
CA ARG A 423 -11.57 25.13 16.46
C ARG A 423 -13.04 25.04 16.00
N ILE A 424 -13.58 26.12 15.46
CA ILE A 424 -14.96 26.16 14.93
C ILE A 424 -15.12 25.16 13.78
N LEU A 425 -14.18 25.14 12.82
CA LEU A 425 -14.24 24.26 11.66
C LEU A 425 -14.13 22.79 12.08
N ASN A 426 -13.14 22.44 12.89
CA ASN A 426 -12.90 21.07 13.32
C ASN A 426 -14.07 20.50 14.15
N LEU A 427 -14.65 21.26 15.07
CA LEU A 427 -15.84 20.87 15.85
C LEU A 427 -17.11 20.64 14.98
N ASN A 428 -17.13 21.21 13.79
CA ASN A 428 -18.24 21.05 12.84
C ASN A 428 -17.90 20.11 11.66
N ASN A 429 -16.83 19.32 11.76
CA ASN A 429 -16.36 18.36 10.73
C ASN A 429 -16.09 19.02 9.37
N VAL A 430 -15.56 20.23 9.35
CA VAL A 430 -15.08 20.92 8.15
C VAL A 430 -13.57 20.85 8.12
N PRO A 431 -12.95 20.10 7.18
CA PRO A 431 -11.50 19.98 7.09
C PRO A 431 -10.84 21.31 6.80
N VAL A 432 -9.81 21.63 7.57
CA VAL A 432 -9.05 22.87 7.41
C VAL A 432 -7.56 22.56 7.28
N TYR A 433 -6.90 23.22 6.34
CA TYR A 433 -5.48 23.06 6.05
C TYR A 433 -4.75 24.40 6.23
N PRO A 434 -3.52 24.39 6.80
CA PRO A 434 -2.77 25.62 7.01
C PRO A 434 -2.23 26.24 5.71
N PHE A 435 -2.11 25.44 4.63
CA PHE A 435 -1.58 25.95 3.35
C PHE A 435 -2.38 25.38 2.16
N PRO A 436 -2.57 26.19 1.09
CA PRO A 436 -3.44 25.85 -0.02
C PRO A 436 -2.90 24.73 -0.92
N ASP A 437 -1.60 24.47 -0.92
CA ASP A 437 -0.96 23.39 -1.66
C ASP A 437 -1.31 22.00 -1.13
N GLN A 438 -1.83 21.89 0.09
CA GLN A 438 -2.26 20.64 0.70
C GLN A 438 -3.59 20.13 0.12
N ALA A 439 -4.40 20.97 -0.50
CA ALA A 439 -5.69 20.58 -1.04
C ALA A 439 -5.58 19.62 -2.23
N GLY A 440 -4.59 19.79 -3.10
CA GLY A 440 -4.39 18.95 -4.28
C GLY A 440 -4.17 17.47 -3.95
N PRO A 441 -3.16 17.11 -3.11
CA PRO A 441 -2.95 15.72 -2.69
C PRO A 441 -4.15 15.09 -1.98
N VAL A 442 -4.86 15.84 -1.14
CA VAL A 442 -6.08 15.37 -0.46
C VAL A 442 -7.18 15.04 -1.46
N LEU A 443 -7.46 15.95 -2.39
CA LEU A 443 -8.46 15.71 -3.44
C LEU A 443 -8.09 14.54 -4.33
N LYS A 444 -6.80 14.36 -4.65
CA LYS A 444 -6.30 13.20 -5.39
C LYS A 444 -6.64 11.89 -4.67
N GLY A 445 -6.34 11.77 -3.38
CA GLY A 445 -6.68 10.58 -2.60
C GLY A 445 -8.19 10.33 -2.51
N MET A 446 -9.00 11.38 -2.33
CA MET A 446 -10.47 11.26 -2.36
C MET A 446 -10.98 10.80 -3.74
N TRP A 447 -10.39 11.28 -4.81
CA TRP A 447 -10.72 10.88 -6.18
C TRP A 447 -10.31 9.43 -6.46
N GLU A 448 -9.13 9.00 -6.04
CA GLU A 448 -8.66 7.62 -6.16
C GLU A 448 -9.62 6.66 -5.43
N TYR A 449 -10.08 7.03 -4.24
CA TYR A 449 -11.07 6.24 -3.51
C TYR A 449 -12.41 6.17 -4.25
N LYS A 450 -12.90 7.28 -4.82
CA LYS A 450 -14.10 7.27 -5.65
C LYS A 450 -13.96 6.32 -6.84
N GLN A 451 -12.84 6.41 -7.56
CA GLN A 451 -12.55 5.52 -8.70
C GLN A 451 -12.52 4.04 -8.28
N LEU A 452 -11.99 3.74 -7.09
CA LEU A 452 -12.01 2.39 -6.55
C LEU A 452 -13.45 1.86 -6.39
N LEU A 453 -14.34 2.69 -5.83
CA LEU A 453 -15.74 2.28 -5.63
C LEU A 453 -16.50 2.05 -6.94
N GLU A 454 -16.08 2.71 -8.02
CA GLU A 454 -16.67 2.58 -9.36
C GLU A 454 -16.11 1.36 -10.14
N LYS A 455 -14.94 0.81 -9.76
CA LYS A 455 -14.35 -0.38 -10.38
C LYS A 455 -15.15 -1.65 -10.07
N GLN A 456 -15.08 -2.61 -10.99
CA GLN A 456 -15.63 -3.95 -10.77
C GLN A 456 -14.91 -4.65 -9.61
N LEU A 457 -15.56 -5.65 -9.03
CA LEU A 457 -14.94 -6.52 -8.04
C LEU A 457 -13.77 -7.28 -8.66
N PHE A 458 -12.77 -7.58 -7.85
CA PHE A 458 -11.66 -8.43 -8.27
C PHE A 458 -12.19 -9.80 -8.70
N VAL A 459 -11.88 -10.16 -9.93
CA VAL A 459 -12.12 -11.51 -10.49
C VAL A 459 -10.79 -11.95 -11.09
N GLU A 460 -10.27 -13.06 -10.61
CA GLU A 460 -9.05 -13.64 -11.15
C GLU A 460 -9.21 -13.92 -12.65
N VAL A 461 -8.17 -13.62 -13.43
CA VAL A 461 -8.19 -13.86 -14.87
C VAL A 461 -8.30 -15.36 -15.16
N SER A 462 -9.10 -15.68 -16.16
CA SER A 462 -9.18 -17.07 -16.66
C SER A 462 -7.98 -17.38 -17.54
N TYR A 463 -7.43 -18.59 -17.41
CA TYR A 463 -6.32 -19.09 -18.20
C TYR A 463 -6.59 -20.51 -18.66
N ALA A 464 -5.92 -20.93 -19.76
CA ALA A 464 -6.01 -22.30 -20.23
C ALA A 464 -5.30 -23.26 -19.27
N ALA A 465 -5.85 -24.46 -19.12
CA ALA A 465 -5.19 -25.49 -18.32
C ALA A 465 -3.84 -25.87 -18.97
N PRO A 466 -2.77 -26.00 -18.18
CA PRO A 466 -1.47 -26.39 -18.70
C PRO A 466 -1.46 -27.86 -19.12
N ASP A 467 -0.55 -28.21 -20.04
CA ASP A 467 -0.35 -29.59 -20.49
C ASP A 467 0.49 -30.37 -19.46
N SER A 468 -0.17 -31.25 -18.71
CA SER A 468 0.48 -32.02 -17.64
C SER A 468 1.61 -32.94 -18.16
N SER A 469 1.51 -33.46 -19.41
CA SER A 469 2.57 -34.29 -19.97
C SER A 469 3.82 -33.47 -20.25
N LYS A 470 3.66 -32.28 -20.82
CA LYS A 470 4.77 -31.37 -21.09
C LYS A 470 5.40 -30.82 -19.79
N ILE A 471 4.61 -30.63 -18.71
CA ILE A 471 5.17 -30.28 -17.40
C ILE A 471 6.11 -31.37 -16.88
N ASN A 472 5.72 -32.64 -16.99
CA ASN A 472 6.55 -33.76 -16.57
C ASN A 472 7.84 -33.87 -17.40
N ASP A 473 7.74 -33.66 -18.72
CA ASP A 473 8.91 -33.64 -19.62
C ASP A 473 9.87 -32.49 -19.25
N ALA A 474 9.33 -31.29 -19.02
CA ALA A 474 10.09 -30.12 -18.58
C ALA A 474 10.77 -30.37 -17.22
N SER A 475 10.04 -30.90 -16.25
CA SER A 475 10.58 -31.23 -14.92
C SER A 475 11.70 -32.26 -14.99
N THR A 476 11.57 -33.26 -15.88
CA THR A 476 12.63 -34.25 -16.12
C THR A 476 13.86 -33.63 -16.75
N ALA A 477 13.68 -32.70 -17.69
CA ALA A 477 14.79 -31.99 -18.34
C ALA A 477 15.50 -31.01 -17.36
N ILE A 478 14.77 -30.41 -16.44
CA ILE A 478 15.29 -29.48 -15.42
C ILE A 478 16.13 -30.23 -14.38
N GLY A 479 15.66 -31.37 -13.86
CA GLY A 479 16.33 -32.14 -12.80
C GLY A 479 16.56 -31.29 -11.54
N ASP A 480 17.75 -31.41 -10.92
CA ASP A 480 18.12 -30.71 -9.68
C ASP A 480 18.81 -29.35 -9.90
N ARG A 481 18.73 -28.80 -11.10
CA ARG A 481 19.39 -27.53 -11.43
C ARG A 481 18.69 -26.33 -10.80
N LYS A 482 19.46 -25.40 -10.25
CA LYS A 482 18.94 -24.16 -9.63
C LYS A 482 18.77 -23.01 -10.62
N VAL A 483 19.56 -22.97 -11.66
CA VAL A 483 19.46 -21.99 -12.75
C VAL A 483 19.16 -22.75 -14.02
N ILE A 484 18.05 -22.43 -14.66
CA ILE A 484 17.57 -23.07 -15.87
C ILE A 484 17.78 -22.12 -17.04
N GLY A 485 18.44 -22.63 -18.07
CA GLY A 485 18.70 -21.89 -19.30
C GLY A 485 17.47 -21.80 -20.21
N GLU A 486 17.71 -21.23 -21.38
CA GLU A 486 16.67 -21.01 -22.39
C GLU A 486 15.95 -22.29 -22.83
N TYR A 487 16.69 -23.39 -23.03
CA TYR A 487 16.12 -24.65 -23.52
C TYR A 487 15.05 -25.21 -22.55
N GLU A 488 15.40 -25.38 -21.30
CA GLU A 488 14.49 -25.95 -20.29
C GLU A 488 13.38 -24.98 -19.91
N SER A 489 13.69 -23.67 -19.80
CA SER A 489 12.69 -22.63 -19.57
C SER A 489 11.59 -22.67 -20.61
N ARG A 490 11.97 -22.83 -21.86
CA ARG A 490 11.09 -22.92 -23.01
C ARG A 490 10.13 -24.12 -22.93
N LEU A 491 10.63 -25.30 -22.50
CA LEU A 491 9.77 -26.48 -22.33
C LEU A 491 8.64 -26.21 -21.32
N LEU A 492 8.97 -25.51 -20.23
CA LEU A 492 7.99 -25.17 -19.22
C LEU A 492 7.02 -24.08 -19.71
N LEU A 493 7.50 -23.06 -20.43
CA LEU A 493 6.64 -22.04 -21.05
C LEU A 493 5.66 -22.66 -22.05
N ASP A 494 6.12 -23.61 -22.89
CA ASP A 494 5.27 -24.36 -23.81
C ASP A 494 4.17 -25.14 -23.09
N ALA A 495 4.51 -25.78 -21.96
CA ALA A 495 3.54 -26.53 -21.15
C ALA A 495 2.39 -25.64 -20.61
N TYR A 496 2.68 -24.37 -20.38
CA TYR A 496 1.69 -23.37 -19.95
C TYR A 496 1.10 -22.56 -21.12
N GLY A 497 1.36 -22.97 -22.37
CA GLY A 497 0.78 -22.32 -23.56
C GLY A 497 1.36 -20.96 -23.91
N ILE A 498 2.55 -20.63 -23.43
CA ILE A 498 3.27 -19.41 -23.79
C ILE A 498 4.05 -19.67 -25.08
N PRO A 499 3.75 -18.95 -26.19
CA PRO A 499 4.35 -19.23 -27.50
C PRO A 499 5.86 -18.94 -27.52
N ASN A 500 6.64 -19.92 -27.99
CA ASN A 500 8.08 -19.80 -28.20
C ASN A 500 8.43 -19.91 -29.69
N VAL A 501 9.59 -19.38 -30.06
CA VAL A 501 10.11 -19.49 -31.44
C VAL A 501 10.28 -20.97 -31.82
N PRO A 502 9.82 -21.44 -32.99
CA PRO A 502 10.08 -22.80 -33.44
C PRO A 502 11.57 -23.11 -33.53
N GLY A 503 12.02 -24.23 -32.93
CA GLY A 503 13.43 -24.60 -32.91
C GLY A 503 13.73 -25.78 -31.98
N GLY A 504 15.00 -26.06 -31.78
CA GLY A 504 15.46 -27.16 -30.92
C GLY A 504 16.93 -27.07 -30.57
N LEU A 505 17.36 -27.87 -29.59
CA LEU A 505 18.75 -28.01 -29.19
C LEU A 505 19.48 -29.05 -30.09
N ALA A 506 20.57 -28.65 -30.72
CA ALA A 506 21.45 -29.47 -31.50
C ALA A 506 22.78 -29.70 -30.77
N LYS A 507 23.22 -30.95 -30.67
CA LYS A 507 24.51 -31.32 -30.10
C LYS A 507 25.61 -31.48 -31.17
N THR A 508 25.17 -31.62 -32.42
CA THR A 508 26.07 -31.75 -33.59
C THR A 508 25.62 -30.80 -34.71
N ALA A 509 26.48 -30.56 -35.68
CA ALA A 509 26.16 -29.76 -36.87
C ALA A 509 25.03 -30.42 -37.70
N GLU A 510 25.04 -31.75 -37.80
CA GLU A 510 24.01 -32.53 -38.53
C GLU A 510 22.64 -32.42 -37.89
N GLU A 511 22.58 -32.47 -36.55
CA GLU A 511 21.35 -32.20 -35.81
C GLU A 511 20.86 -30.77 -36.05
N ALA A 512 21.78 -29.81 -36.07
CA ALA A 512 21.44 -28.40 -36.35
C ALA A 512 20.87 -28.22 -37.76
N GLU A 513 21.41 -28.93 -38.76
CA GLU A 513 20.84 -28.93 -40.12
C GLU A 513 19.45 -29.51 -40.17
N PHE A 514 19.24 -30.66 -39.51
CA PHE A 514 17.93 -31.27 -39.45
C PHE A 514 16.86 -30.34 -38.84
N ILE A 515 17.19 -29.70 -37.73
CA ILE A 515 16.29 -28.74 -37.08
C ILE A 515 16.02 -27.54 -37.98
N ALA A 516 17.05 -26.99 -38.63
CA ALA A 516 16.94 -25.85 -39.54
C ALA A 516 16.02 -26.14 -40.73
N GLU A 517 16.06 -27.36 -41.28
CA GLU A 517 15.16 -27.79 -42.37
C GLU A 517 13.70 -27.86 -41.88
N GLN A 518 13.45 -28.27 -40.64
CA GLN A 518 12.11 -28.34 -40.08
C GLN A 518 11.52 -26.96 -39.85
N VAL A 519 12.29 -25.99 -39.30
CA VAL A 519 11.81 -24.66 -38.95
C VAL A 519 11.87 -23.68 -40.14
N GLY A 520 12.71 -23.98 -41.14
CA GLY A 520 12.92 -23.16 -42.34
C GLY A 520 13.78 -21.90 -42.09
N TYR A 521 14.49 -21.48 -43.15
CA TYR A 521 15.32 -20.27 -43.08
C TYR A 521 14.53 -18.98 -43.22
N PRO A 522 15.04 -17.81 -42.75
CA PRO A 522 16.31 -17.65 -42.02
C PRO A 522 16.23 -18.17 -40.58
N ILE A 523 17.38 -18.54 -40.01
CA ILE A 523 17.51 -19.07 -38.65
C ILE A 523 18.48 -18.26 -37.79
N VAL A 524 18.44 -18.53 -36.49
CA VAL A 524 19.35 -18.04 -35.46
C VAL A 524 20.03 -19.24 -34.79
N LEU A 525 21.33 -19.12 -34.51
CA LEU A 525 22.04 -20.03 -33.63
C LEU A 525 22.37 -19.34 -32.33
N LYS A 526 22.11 -20.00 -31.20
CA LYS A 526 22.46 -19.51 -29.85
C LYS A 526 23.16 -20.62 -29.10
N ILE A 527 24.29 -20.30 -28.50
CA ILE A 527 25.03 -21.27 -27.66
C ILE A 527 24.24 -21.61 -26.40
N VAL A 528 24.28 -22.88 -26.01
CA VAL A 528 23.79 -23.34 -24.70
C VAL A 528 24.98 -23.93 -23.96
N ALA A 529 25.39 -23.29 -22.86
CA ALA A 529 26.53 -23.70 -22.06
C ALA A 529 26.26 -23.40 -20.57
N GLU A 530 26.69 -24.30 -19.69
CA GLU A 530 26.70 -24.06 -18.26
C GLU A 530 27.75 -23.00 -17.90
N GLY A 531 27.39 -22.10 -16.97
CA GLY A 531 28.27 -21.00 -16.53
C GLY A 531 28.27 -19.76 -17.43
N LEU A 532 27.56 -19.76 -18.57
CA LEU A 532 27.52 -18.63 -19.49
C LEU A 532 26.19 -17.85 -19.32
N ILE A 533 26.26 -16.70 -18.62
CA ILE A 533 25.09 -15.90 -18.30
C ILE A 533 24.72 -14.91 -19.43
N HIS A 534 25.74 -14.24 -20.04
CA HIS A 534 25.54 -13.22 -21.07
C HIS A 534 26.01 -13.72 -22.44
N LYS A 535 25.14 -14.48 -23.13
CA LYS A 535 25.45 -15.10 -24.43
C LYS A 535 25.83 -14.07 -25.49
N SER A 536 25.19 -12.93 -25.55
CA SER A 536 25.44 -11.86 -26.52
C SER A 536 26.85 -11.27 -26.38
N ASP A 537 27.28 -11.00 -25.15
CA ASP A 537 28.58 -10.37 -24.85
C ASP A 537 29.73 -11.33 -25.15
N ALA A 538 29.51 -12.62 -24.90
CA ALA A 538 30.47 -13.68 -25.25
C ALA A 538 30.52 -13.99 -26.77
N GLY A 539 29.67 -13.35 -27.59
CA GLY A 539 29.53 -13.64 -29.01
C GLY A 539 28.86 -14.98 -29.30
N GLY A 540 28.01 -15.43 -28.38
CA GLY A 540 27.30 -16.72 -28.40
C GLY A 540 26.05 -16.76 -29.27
N ILE A 541 25.78 -15.74 -30.11
CA ILE A 541 24.61 -15.64 -30.97
C ILE A 541 25.03 -15.34 -32.42
N MET A 542 24.44 -16.06 -33.37
CA MET A 542 24.57 -15.83 -34.81
C MET A 542 23.19 -15.66 -35.42
N LEU A 543 22.94 -14.49 -36.02
CA LEU A 543 21.63 -14.11 -36.56
C LEU A 543 21.56 -14.23 -38.08
N ASN A 544 20.35 -14.40 -38.59
CA ASN A 544 20.00 -14.25 -40.00
C ASN A 544 20.74 -15.20 -40.97
N LEU A 545 20.93 -16.45 -40.57
CA LEU A 545 21.51 -17.47 -41.43
C LEU A 545 20.49 -17.94 -42.47
N GLN A 546 20.86 -17.86 -43.75
CA GLN A 546 19.93 -18.02 -44.87
C GLN A 546 19.89 -19.44 -45.46
N ASN A 547 20.90 -20.27 -45.19
CA ASN A 547 21.03 -21.58 -45.81
C ASN A 547 21.95 -22.49 -45.00
N ILE A 548 21.96 -23.79 -45.37
CA ILE A 548 22.75 -24.85 -44.72
C ILE A 548 24.26 -24.59 -44.72
N LYS A 549 24.80 -23.90 -45.76
CA LYS A 549 26.25 -23.59 -45.83
C LYS A 549 26.62 -22.57 -44.79
N GLU A 550 25.83 -21.53 -44.66
CA GLU A 550 26.00 -20.50 -43.63
C GLU A 550 25.87 -21.10 -42.22
N LEU A 551 24.89 -21.99 -42.02
CA LEU A 551 24.65 -22.68 -40.75
C LEU A 551 25.89 -23.47 -40.33
N ARG A 552 26.48 -24.32 -41.22
CA ARG A 552 27.68 -25.13 -40.91
C ARG A 552 28.87 -24.28 -40.49
N ILE A 553 29.10 -23.19 -41.22
CA ILE A 553 30.21 -22.27 -40.92
C ILE A 553 29.95 -21.59 -39.56
N ALA A 554 28.74 -21.09 -39.35
CA ALA A 554 28.34 -20.38 -38.12
C ALA A 554 28.38 -21.31 -36.90
N TYR A 555 27.94 -22.55 -37.01
CA TYR A 555 27.97 -23.57 -35.95
C TYR A 555 29.40 -23.79 -35.43
N ASN A 556 30.33 -24.08 -36.34
CA ASN A 556 31.71 -24.30 -35.98
C ASN A 556 32.38 -23.05 -35.39
N GLN A 557 32.15 -21.90 -36.01
CA GLN A 557 32.66 -20.61 -35.51
C GLN A 557 32.14 -20.28 -34.11
N LEU A 558 30.84 -20.55 -33.84
CA LEU A 558 30.22 -20.31 -32.56
C LEU A 558 30.89 -21.16 -31.46
N ILE A 559 31.04 -22.46 -31.69
CA ILE A 559 31.69 -23.39 -30.76
C ILE A 559 33.16 -22.97 -30.49
N GLU A 560 33.95 -22.66 -31.55
CA GLU A 560 35.33 -22.22 -31.39
C GLU A 560 35.45 -20.91 -30.63
N ARG A 561 34.60 -19.96 -30.93
CA ARG A 561 34.55 -18.63 -30.25
C ARG A 561 34.31 -18.78 -28.76
N ILE A 562 33.31 -19.57 -28.37
CA ILE A 562 32.99 -19.77 -26.95
C ILE A 562 34.12 -20.51 -26.23
N LYS A 563 34.70 -21.56 -26.84
CA LYS A 563 35.87 -22.24 -26.27
C LYS A 563 37.08 -21.31 -26.04
N THR A 564 37.19 -20.27 -26.87
CA THR A 564 38.29 -19.31 -26.78
C THR A 564 38.00 -18.21 -25.76
N ASN A 565 36.78 -17.64 -25.78
CA ASN A 565 36.41 -16.50 -24.94
C ASN A 565 36.05 -16.91 -23.52
N GLU A 566 35.45 -18.11 -23.37
CA GLU A 566 34.94 -18.64 -22.10
C GLU A 566 35.40 -20.10 -21.91
N PRO A 567 36.71 -20.34 -21.67
CA PRO A 567 37.24 -21.69 -21.60
C PRO A 567 36.68 -22.57 -20.49
N SER A 568 36.05 -21.95 -19.47
CA SER A 568 35.42 -22.63 -18.35
C SER A 568 33.96 -23.02 -18.60
N ALA A 569 33.34 -22.55 -19.68
CA ALA A 569 31.97 -22.84 -20.00
C ALA A 569 31.83 -24.27 -20.57
N GLU A 570 30.97 -25.07 -19.97
CA GLU A 570 30.64 -26.41 -20.46
C GLU A 570 29.54 -26.33 -21.53
N ILE A 571 29.91 -26.53 -22.80
CA ILE A 571 29.00 -26.43 -23.94
C ILE A 571 28.07 -27.65 -23.96
N ILE A 572 26.79 -27.43 -23.80
CA ILE A 572 25.71 -28.44 -23.87
C ILE A 572 25.31 -28.68 -25.34
N GLY A 573 25.24 -27.60 -26.15
CA GLY A 573 24.83 -27.62 -27.54
C GLY A 573 24.57 -26.23 -28.10
N VAL A 574 23.89 -26.18 -29.23
CA VAL A 574 23.47 -24.94 -29.91
C VAL A 574 21.96 -24.98 -30.16
N MET A 575 21.22 -23.99 -29.67
CA MET A 575 19.82 -23.76 -30.08
C MET A 575 19.77 -23.33 -31.53
N VAL A 576 18.95 -23.97 -32.32
CA VAL A 576 18.65 -23.62 -33.70
C VAL A 576 17.21 -23.17 -33.74
N GLU A 577 16.96 -21.92 -34.09
CA GLU A 577 15.64 -21.32 -34.04
C GLU A 577 15.28 -20.58 -35.31
N LYS A 578 13.98 -20.56 -35.63
CA LYS A 578 13.47 -19.68 -36.69
C LYS A 578 13.76 -18.23 -36.36
N MET A 579 14.27 -17.45 -37.32
CA MET A 579 14.39 -16.01 -37.13
C MET A 579 13.01 -15.37 -36.96
N ALA A 580 12.78 -14.73 -35.83
CA ALA A 580 11.52 -14.05 -35.56
C ALA A 580 11.37 -12.78 -36.43
N ASN A 581 10.15 -12.46 -36.83
CA ASN A 581 9.85 -11.21 -37.49
C ASN A 581 10.03 -10.01 -36.54
N LYS A 582 10.17 -8.82 -37.10
CA LYS A 582 10.22 -7.58 -36.30
C LYS A 582 8.86 -7.28 -35.69
N GLY A 583 8.85 -6.89 -34.43
CA GLY A 583 7.69 -6.45 -33.66
C GLY A 583 8.11 -5.52 -32.53
N VAL A 584 7.23 -5.23 -31.60
CA VAL A 584 7.56 -4.44 -30.40
C VAL A 584 8.13 -5.37 -29.36
N GLU A 585 9.35 -5.09 -28.91
CA GLU A 585 10.02 -5.86 -27.87
C GLU A 585 9.59 -5.41 -26.48
N VAL A 586 9.10 -6.35 -25.69
CA VAL A 586 8.70 -6.12 -24.30
C VAL A 586 9.38 -7.15 -23.39
N ILE A 587 9.49 -6.82 -22.12
CA ILE A 587 9.87 -7.75 -21.06
C ILE A 587 8.64 -8.14 -20.26
N VAL A 588 8.49 -9.45 -20.03
CA VAL A 588 7.50 -10.02 -19.13
C VAL A 588 8.23 -10.96 -18.18
N GLY A 589 7.97 -10.83 -16.88
CA GLY A 589 8.65 -11.67 -15.92
C GLY A 589 7.91 -11.81 -14.60
N MET A 590 8.50 -12.55 -13.70
CA MET A 590 8.07 -12.73 -12.32
C MET A 590 9.27 -12.83 -11.41
N ARG A 591 9.18 -12.19 -10.25
CA ARG A 591 10.09 -12.43 -9.12
C ARG A 591 9.27 -12.71 -7.86
N ARG A 592 9.69 -13.69 -7.08
CA ARG A 592 8.99 -14.02 -5.84
C ARG A 592 9.41 -13.05 -4.72
N ASP A 593 8.44 -12.29 -4.22
CA ASP A 593 8.61 -11.41 -3.05
C ASP A 593 8.36 -12.22 -1.77
N VAL A 594 9.17 -11.96 -0.74
CA VAL A 594 9.11 -12.69 0.54
C VAL A 594 7.81 -12.45 1.32
N THR A 595 7.16 -11.33 1.10
CA THR A 595 5.92 -10.93 1.80
C THR A 595 4.68 -11.27 0.98
N PHE A 596 4.68 -10.93 -0.32
CA PHE A 596 3.47 -10.96 -1.15
C PHE A 596 3.44 -12.12 -2.15
N GLY A 597 4.52 -12.90 -2.27
CA GLY A 597 4.59 -13.99 -3.24
C GLY A 597 4.95 -13.55 -4.65
N PRO A 598 4.40 -14.16 -5.72
CA PRO A 598 4.84 -13.85 -7.08
C PRO A 598 4.50 -12.42 -7.50
N LEU A 599 5.54 -11.63 -7.78
CA LEU A 599 5.46 -10.26 -8.27
C LEU A 599 5.69 -10.26 -9.78
N MET A 600 4.62 -10.12 -10.54
CA MET A 600 4.65 -10.06 -12.00
C MET A 600 5.22 -8.73 -12.48
N MET A 601 5.96 -8.75 -13.57
CA MET A 601 6.68 -7.61 -14.14
C MET A 601 6.33 -7.46 -15.62
N PHE A 602 6.13 -6.22 -16.08
CA PHE A 602 5.97 -5.85 -17.49
C PHE A 602 6.67 -4.53 -17.78
N GLY A 603 7.30 -4.42 -18.95
CA GLY A 603 7.96 -3.18 -19.37
C GLY A 603 8.53 -3.23 -20.79
N MET A 604 9.35 -2.22 -21.13
CA MET A 604 10.10 -2.16 -22.38
C MET A 604 11.13 -3.29 -22.39
N GLY A 605 11.21 -4.03 -23.48
CA GLY A 605 12.15 -5.14 -23.68
C GLY A 605 13.45 -4.75 -24.41
N GLY A 606 14.28 -5.76 -24.71
CA GLY A 606 15.54 -5.61 -25.40
C GLY A 606 16.61 -4.90 -24.58
N THR A 607 17.62 -4.33 -25.25
CA THR A 607 18.77 -3.67 -24.60
C THR A 607 18.44 -2.36 -23.87
N MET A 608 17.22 -1.85 -24.03
CA MET A 608 16.78 -0.59 -23.40
C MET A 608 16.25 -0.76 -21.96
N VAL A 609 16.04 -1.96 -21.48
CA VAL A 609 15.47 -2.27 -20.15
C VAL A 609 16.23 -1.56 -19.04
N GLU A 610 17.57 -1.66 -19.06
CA GLU A 610 18.42 -1.10 -18.01
C GLU A 610 18.49 0.43 -18.02
N LEU A 611 18.30 1.05 -19.18
CA LEU A 611 18.39 2.50 -19.37
C LEU A 611 17.10 3.22 -19.02
N VAL A 612 15.96 2.69 -19.41
CA VAL A 612 14.67 3.41 -19.34
C VAL A 612 13.92 3.14 -18.03
N LYS A 613 14.17 2.00 -17.36
CA LYS A 613 13.49 1.56 -16.13
C LYS A 613 11.96 1.67 -16.21
N ASP A 614 11.40 1.45 -17.41
CA ASP A 614 9.97 1.51 -17.70
C ASP A 614 9.30 0.19 -17.32
N ILE A 615 9.20 -0.09 -16.02
CA ILE A 615 8.69 -1.36 -15.51
C ILE A 615 7.55 -1.11 -14.54
N GLN A 616 6.47 -1.87 -14.69
CA GLN A 616 5.35 -1.93 -13.75
C GLN A 616 5.22 -3.32 -13.15
N PHE A 617 4.73 -3.36 -11.91
CA PHE A 617 4.59 -4.59 -11.16
C PHE A 617 3.14 -4.82 -10.72
N ARG A 618 2.75 -6.10 -10.58
CA ARG A 618 1.49 -6.52 -9.92
C ARG A 618 1.73 -7.84 -9.18
N VAL A 619 1.11 -7.99 -8.03
CA VAL A 619 1.15 -9.23 -7.24
C VAL A 619 0.16 -10.24 -7.83
N ALA A 620 0.59 -11.47 -8.08
CA ALA A 620 -0.31 -12.56 -8.50
C ALA A 620 -1.14 -13.10 -7.30
N PRO A 621 -2.35 -13.63 -7.52
CA PRO A 621 -3.02 -13.79 -8.82
C PRO A 621 -3.56 -12.46 -9.38
N LEU A 622 -3.59 -12.35 -10.72
CA LEU A 622 -4.00 -11.13 -11.41
C LEU A 622 -5.47 -11.14 -11.80
N SER A 623 -6.09 -9.95 -11.85
CA SER A 623 -7.34 -9.71 -12.58
C SER A 623 -7.04 -9.18 -13.99
N ASN A 624 -8.07 -9.18 -14.87
CA ASN A 624 -7.96 -8.53 -16.18
C ASN A 624 -7.61 -7.04 -16.06
N ASP A 625 -8.15 -6.35 -15.05
CA ASP A 625 -7.85 -4.93 -14.80
C ASP A 625 -6.40 -4.74 -14.34
N ASP A 626 -5.84 -5.67 -13.53
CA ASP A 626 -4.43 -5.63 -13.14
C ASP A 626 -3.52 -5.74 -14.36
N ILE A 627 -3.78 -6.69 -15.26
CA ILE A 627 -2.99 -6.89 -16.48
C ILE A 627 -3.08 -5.65 -17.37
N ARG A 628 -4.29 -5.18 -17.68
CA ARG A 628 -4.51 -4.01 -18.54
C ARG A 628 -3.86 -2.75 -17.98
N SER A 629 -4.03 -2.49 -16.69
CA SER A 629 -3.44 -1.31 -16.03
C SER A 629 -1.91 -1.41 -15.96
N MET A 630 -1.34 -2.60 -15.69
CA MET A 630 0.10 -2.81 -15.68
C MET A 630 0.73 -2.47 -17.03
N VAL A 631 0.11 -2.91 -18.13
CA VAL A 631 0.58 -2.60 -19.48
C VAL A 631 0.38 -1.12 -19.83
N ALA A 632 -0.80 -0.56 -19.58
CA ALA A 632 -1.15 0.82 -19.95
C ALA A 632 -0.29 1.88 -19.23
N GLU A 633 0.21 1.59 -18.05
CA GLU A 633 1.03 2.50 -17.23
C GLU A 633 2.49 2.60 -17.69
N THR A 634 2.93 1.78 -18.66
CA THR A 634 4.28 1.79 -19.22
C THR A 634 4.39 2.59 -20.52
N MET A 635 5.61 3.00 -20.87
CA MET A 635 5.90 3.54 -22.20
C MET A 635 5.78 2.44 -23.26
N ALA A 636 6.14 1.20 -22.94
CA ALA A 636 5.92 0.03 -23.79
C ALA A 636 4.44 -0.07 -24.19
N GLY A 637 3.52 0.03 -23.23
CA GLY A 637 2.07 0.01 -23.50
C GLY A 637 1.60 1.15 -24.41
N LYS A 638 2.20 2.33 -24.29
CA LYS A 638 1.91 3.46 -25.20
C LYS A 638 2.40 3.18 -26.62
N LEU A 639 3.56 2.55 -26.77
CA LEU A 639 4.08 2.14 -28.10
C LEU A 639 3.21 1.07 -28.74
N LEU A 640 2.76 0.09 -27.95
CA LEU A 640 1.86 -0.98 -28.41
C LEU A 640 0.50 -0.46 -28.91
N ASN A 641 0.04 0.69 -28.44
CA ASN A 641 -1.19 1.34 -28.96
C ASN A 641 -1.04 1.92 -30.40
N GLY A 642 0.15 1.88 -30.96
CA GLY A 642 0.48 2.45 -32.24
C GLY A 642 1.06 3.87 -32.12
N TYR A 643 2.31 4.04 -32.52
CA TYR A 643 3.02 5.30 -32.45
C TYR A 643 3.48 5.70 -33.85
N ARG A 644 3.29 6.98 -34.24
CA ARG A 644 3.68 7.57 -35.57
C ARG A 644 3.23 6.77 -36.78
N GLY A 645 1.99 6.23 -36.73
CA GLY A 645 1.39 5.50 -37.85
C GLY A 645 1.65 3.99 -37.87
N ALA A 646 2.34 3.44 -36.85
CA ALA A 646 2.42 2.00 -36.66
C ALA A 646 1.05 1.44 -36.22
N PRO A 647 0.66 0.24 -36.70
CA PRO A 647 -0.58 -0.39 -36.28
C PRO A 647 -0.55 -0.74 -34.78
N ALA A 648 -1.73 -0.80 -34.15
CA ALA A 648 -1.84 -1.29 -32.79
C ALA A 648 -1.41 -2.77 -32.71
N ALA A 649 -0.72 -3.13 -31.64
CA ALA A 649 -0.23 -4.47 -31.39
C ALA A 649 -1.34 -5.40 -30.89
N ASP A 650 -1.03 -6.70 -30.80
CA ASP A 650 -1.93 -7.74 -30.31
C ASP A 650 -2.00 -7.81 -28.79
N PHE A 651 -2.77 -6.90 -28.18
CA PHE A 651 -2.95 -6.83 -26.75
C PHE A 651 -3.58 -8.08 -26.16
N GLU A 652 -4.51 -8.72 -26.85
CA GLU A 652 -5.21 -9.91 -26.29
C GLU A 652 -4.23 -11.08 -26.15
N SER A 653 -3.36 -11.29 -27.12
CA SER A 653 -2.30 -12.31 -27.03
C SER A 653 -1.28 -11.96 -25.95
N LEU A 654 -0.89 -10.69 -25.81
CA LEU A 654 -0.01 -10.23 -24.73
C LEU A 654 -0.62 -10.45 -23.34
N TYR A 655 -1.90 -10.08 -23.16
CA TYR A 655 -2.62 -10.29 -21.89
C TYR A 655 -2.73 -11.78 -21.55
N GLY A 656 -2.94 -12.63 -22.57
CA GLY A 656 -2.94 -14.09 -22.43
C GLY A 656 -1.60 -14.61 -21.90
N VAL A 657 -0.48 -14.15 -22.43
CA VAL A 657 0.86 -14.54 -21.95
C VAL A 657 1.09 -14.10 -20.51
N ILE A 658 0.71 -12.88 -20.14
CA ILE A 658 0.85 -12.39 -18.75
C ILE A 658 -0.02 -13.24 -17.80
N ALA A 659 -1.23 -13.59 -18.21
CA ALA A 659 -2.13 -14.43 -17.42
C ALA A 659 -1.54 -15.84 -17.23
N GLN A 660 -1.04 -16.48 -18.31
CA GLN A 660 -0.42 -17.80 -18.26
C GLN A 660 0.84 -17.81 -17.40
N LEU A 661 1.68 -16.75 -17.48
CA LEU A 661 2.87 -16.62 -16.66
C LEU A 661 2.51 -16.42 -15.17
N SER A 662 1.45 -15.69 -14.87
CA SER A 662 0.91 -15.57 -13.51
C SER A 662 0.44 -16.93 -12.98
N HIS A 663 -0.25 -17.73 -13.81
CA HIS A 663 -0.64 -19.07 -13.45
C HIS A 663 0.56 -19.98 -13.18
N LEU A 664 1.56 -19.98 -14.07
CA LEU A 664 2.81 -20.73 -13.90
C LEU A 664 3.47 -20.37 -12.57
N ALA A 665 3.60 -19.08 -12.27
CA ALA A 665 4.21 -18.58 -11.05
C ALA A 665 3.49 -19.02 -9.76
N MET A 666 2.16 -19.12 -9.81
CA MET A 666 1.34 -19.63 -8.69
C MET A 666 1.43 -21.16 -8.54
N ALA A 667 1.46 -21.89 -9.67
CA ALA A 667 1.46 -23.34 -9.68
C ALA A 667 2.84 -23.96 -9.39
N GLN A 668 3.94 -23.21 -9.59
CA GLN A 668 5.33 -23.65 -9.41
C GLN A 668 6.03 -22.85 -8.30
N PRO A 669 5.81 -23.18 -7.01
CA PRO A 669 6.32 -22.40 -5.89
C PRO A 669 7.84 -22.36 -5.78
N ASP A 670 8.54 -23.36 -6.33
CA ASP A 670 10.00 -23.45 -6.30
C ASP A 670 10.67 -22.45 -7.25
N ILE A 671 9.93 -21.89 -8.20
CA ILE A 671 10.49 -20.89 -9.11
C ILE A 671 10.53 -19.53 -8.40
N GLN A 672 11.76 -18.98 -8.27
CA GLN A 672 12.02 -17.68 -7.64
C GLN A 672 11.97 -16.52 -8.62
N GLU A 673 12.40 -16.77 -9.86
CA GLU A 673 12.44 -15.74 -10.91
C GLU A 673 12.16 -16.36 -12.29
N ILE A 674 11.39 -15.65 -13.09
CA ILE A 674 11.16 -15.92 -14.51
C ILE A 674 11.36 -14.62 -15.27
N GLU A 675 12.15 -14.68 -16.33
CA GLU A 675 12.34 -13.55 -17.25
C GLU A 675 12.14 -14.02 -18.69
N ILE A 676 11.28 -13.33 -19.43
CA ILE A 676 11.11 -13.47 -20.88
C ILE A 676 11.53 -12.13 -21.48
N ASN A 677 12.70 -12.07 -22.12
CA ASN A 677 13.27 -10.83 -22.65
C ASN A 677 14.16 -11.08 -23.89
N PRO A 678 13.69 -10.69 -25.10
CA PRO A 678 12.37 -10.07 -25.34
C PRO A 678 11.24 -11.07 -25.56
N LEU A 679 10.03 -10.63 -25.26
CA LEU A 679 8.79 -11.10 -25.84
C LEU A 679 8.45 -10.13 -27.00
N ILE A 680 8.32 -10.64 -28.23
CA ILE A 680 7.92 -9.81 -29.37
C ILE A 680 6.41 -9.79 -29.50
N VAL A 681 5.83 -8.59 -29.56
CA VAL A 681 4.40 -8.38 -29.80
C VAL A 681 4.19 -7.89 -31.23
N TYR A 682 3.42 -8.65 -32.00
CA TYR A 682 3.13 -8.36 -33.40
C TYR A 682 1.87 -7.48 -33.55
N PRO A 683 1.55 -6.99 -34.76
CA PRO A 683 0.30 -6.32 -35.04
C PRO A 683 -0.93 -7.15 -34.63
N LYS A 684 -2.04 -6.47 -34.38
CA LYS A 684 -3.29 -7.09 -33.92
C LYS A 684 -3.69 -8.30 -34.77
N GLY A 685 -3.87 -9.46 -34.12
CA GLY A 685 -4.23 -10.74 -34.74
C GLY A 685 -3.04 -11.59 -35.21
N GLU A 686 -1.79 -11.09 -35.08
CA GLU A 686 -0.59 -11.84 -35.45
C GLU A 686 0.10 -12.49 -34.24
N GLY A 687 -0.38 -12.22 -33.03
CA GLY A 687 0.08 -12.86 -31.81
C GLY A 687 1.32 -12.26 -31.18
N VAL A 688 1.96 -13.08 -30.33
CA VAL A 688 3.21 -12.76 -29.60
C VAL A 688 4.15 -13.97 -29.65
N ILE A 689 5.45 -13.74 -29.41
CA ILE A 689 6.41 -14.85 -29.37
C ILE A 689 7.56 -14.55 -28.41
N ALA A 690 7.89 -15.51 -27.54
CA ALA A 690 9.06 -15.43 -26.65
C ALA A 690 10.34 -15.79 -27.43
N ILE A 691 11.36 -14.95 -27.29
CA ILE A 691 12.64 -15.09 -27.99
C ILE A 691 13.70 -15.66 -27.07
N ASP A 692 13.78 -15.18 -25.84
CA ASP A 692 14.71 -15.68 -24.84
C ASP A 692 14.02 -15.73 -23.48
N SER A 693 14.36 -16.73 -22.70
CA SER A 693 13.82 -16.90 -21.35
C SER A 693 14.83 -17.56 -20.43
N ARG A 694 14.76 -17.21 -19.16
CA ARG A 694 15.52 -17.84 -18.09
C ARG A 694 14.67 -17.99 -16.84
N MET A 695 15.01 -18.96 -16.01
CA MET A 695 14.36 -19.17 -14.71
C MET A 695 15.40 -19.46 -13.64
N ILE A 696 15.08 -19.07 -12.40
CA ILE A 696 15.87 -19.36 -11.19
C ILE A 696 14.97 -20.13 -10.24
N LEU A 697 15.45 -21.26 -9.75
CA LEU A 697 14.79 -22.09 -8.74
C LEU A 697 15.34 -21.80 -7.34
N ALA A 698 14.63 -22.24 -6.30
CA ALA A 698 14.97 -22.06 -4.89
C ALA A 698 16.30 -22.76 -4.49
#